data_317f59b1e8bf9a71c23cfde2aa24afdf
#
_entry.id   317f59b1e8bf9a71c23cfde2aa24afdf
#
_cell.length_a   1.000
_cell.length_b   1.000
_cell.length_c   1.000
_cell.angle_alpha   90.00
_cell.angle_beta   90.00
_cell.angle_gamma   90.00
#
_symmetry.space_group_name_H-M   'P 1'
#
loop_
_entity.id
_entity.type
_entity.pdbx_description
1 polymer ?
#
loop_
_entity_poly.entity_id
_entity_poly.type
_entity_poly.pdbx_seq_one_letter_code
_entity_poly.pdbx_strand_id
1 'polypeptide(L)'
;LNTNHHLPLSVRVPIETDNPSILRIEEKCVKCGMCKQVCTQSMGVLGTYSLDQTGGRAICIYCGQCANVCPTDSIIERYEYPLVQKAVADPDKIVIVTTSPAVRVALGEEFGLEPGTFVEGQMVALLRALGADYVLDTNFAADLTIMEEAGELVERLTHHTAPLPQFTSCCPAWVHFTETYYPHLLPHLSSAKSPIGMQGPTIKTYFAEKMGLDPTKIVNVALAPCTAKKFEIRREEMHAAADYHGIEGMRDMDHVVTTRELARWAKEAGVDWSKLEPSSYDSLMGQASGAGVIFGNTGGVMEAALRTAYERLTGEPASDALLHLQPVRGYEGIREASLTVGEHQVNVAVVYGTANARTFLEEMEKSGKPYHFVEVMACPGGCIGGGGQPKDFSRNPNETRQSRIAGLYRRDEALTLRKSHENPEIVQVYEQFYGQPLSERAEKILHTSYQNYSHVLHGKGDNSMSKWVCKVCGYVHEGDSLPENFVCPVCKQPASVFEKVEEEAPKSTNKYAGTQTEKNLMAAFAGESEARNKYTYFASVAKKQGFEQISALFTKTADNEKEHAKLWFKELGLLGDTAQNLLHAAEGENYEWTDMYDGFAKTAEEEGFPELAAKFRLVAAIEKHHEERYRALLHNVETAQVFARSEVKIWECRNCGHLVVGTAAPEVCPTCNHPQSFFEINCENY
;
A
#
# COMPACT_ATOMS: atom_id res chain seq x y z
N LEU A 1 -9.23 33.45 25.04
CA LEU A 1 -10.07 32.26 25.14
C LEU A 1 -10.59 31.92 23.74
N ASN A 2 -9.79 31.17 22.96
CA ASN A 2 -10.17 30.65 21.66
C ASN A 2 -10.75 29.24 21.89
N THR A 3 -12.04 29.11 21.78
CA THR A 3 -12.73 27.82 21.71
C THR A 3 -12.71 27.34 20.28
N ASN A 4 -11.67 26.60 19.90
CA ASN A 4 -11.67 25.77 18.71
C ASN A 4 -12.61 24.58 18.99
N HIS A 5 -13.79 24.57 18.40
CA HIS A 5 -14.64 23.40 18.31
C HIS A 5 -14.00 22.38 17.38
N HIS A 6 -13.08 21.57 17.94
CA HIS A 6 -12.70 20.31 17.28
C HIS A 6 -13.86 19.34 17.46
N LEU A 7 -14.49 18.96 16.34
CA LEU A 7 -15.35 17.78 16.27
C LEU A 7 -14.60 16.63 16.95
N PRO A 8 -15.26 15.82 17.78
CA PRO A 8 -14.62 14.71 18.44
C PRO A 8 -14.17 13.71 17.36
N LEU A 9 -12.86 13.73 17.03
CA LEU A 9 -12.24 12.66 16.27
C LEU A 9 -12.68 11.34 16.90
N SER A 10 -13.19 10.42 16.09
CA SER A 10 -13.63 9.10 16.57
C SER A 10 -12.53 8.52 17.46
N VAL A 11 -12.89 7.77 18.49
CA VAL A 11 -11.90 7.09 19.36
C VAL A 11 -11.03 6.08 18.59
N ARG A 12 -11.29 5.87 17.31
CA ARG A 12 -10.69 4.84 16.45
C ARG A 12 -9.86 5.48 15.34
N VAL A 13 -8.84 4.77 14.85
CA VAL A 13 -8.16 5.15 13.61
C VAL A 13 -9.09 4.90 12.43
N PRO A 14 -9.26 5.85 11.50
CA PRO A 14 -9.99 5.58 10.26
C PRO A 14 -9.21 4.59 9.38
N ILE A 15 -9.89 3.69 8.70
CA ILE A 15 -9.32 2.69 7.78
C ILE A 15 -10.21 2.63 6.56
N GLU A 16 -9.66 2.91 5.40
CA GLU A 16 -10.36 2.80 4.13
C GLU A 16 -10.70 1.34 3.81
N THR A 17 -11.83 1.12 3.17
CA THR A 17 -12.30 -0.22 2.79
C THR A 17 -11.40 -0.89 1.76
N ASP A 18 -10.75 -0.11 0.90
CA ASP A 18 -9.80 -0.52 -0.12
C ASP A 18 -8.35 -0.65 0.40
N ASN A 19 -8.10 -0.39 1.70
CA ASN A 19 -6.77 -0.51 2.28
C ASN A 19 -6.17 -1.90 2.01
N PRO A 20 -5.04 -2.00 1.29
CA PRO A 20 -4.49 -3.29 0.86
C PRO A 20 -3.85 -4.09 2.00
N SER A 21 -3.56 -3.44 3.12
CA SER A 21 -2.72 -3.99 4.19
C SER A 21 -3.50 -4.46 5.39
N ILE A 22 -4.53 -3.72 5.78
CA ILE A 22 -5.32 -3.95 7.01
C ILE A 22 -6.81 -3.78 6.73
N LEU A 23 -7.61 -4.40 7.58
CA LEU A 23 -9.06 -4.22 7.57
C LEU A 23 -9.60 -4.16 9.00
N ARG A 24 -10.81 -3.63 9.16
CA ARG A 24 -11.54 -3.62 10.44
C ARG A 24 -12.74 -4.56 10.38
N ILE A 25 -12.91 -5.34 11.46
CA ILE A 25 -14.09 -6.13 11.75
C ILE A 25 -14.89 -5.35 12.81
N GLU A 26 -15.93 -4.67 12.38
CA GLU A 26 -16.66 -3.69 13.21
C GLU A 26 -17.25 -4.34 14.47
N GLU A 27 -17.81 -5.54 14.37
CA GLU A 27 -18.47 -6.26 15.46
C GLU A 27 -17.51 -6.59 16.62
N LYS A 28 -16.20 -6.65 16.36
CA LYS A 28 -15.18 -6.92 17.35
C LYS A 28 -14.64 -5.65 18.04
N CYS A 29 -15.04 -4.47 17.57
CA CYS A 29 -14.48 -3.22 18.06
C CYS A 29 -15.08 -2.79 19.40
N VAL A 30 -14.26 -2.79 20.46
CA VAL A 30 -14.65 -2.32 21.80
C VAL A 30 -14.36 -0.83 22.03
N LYS A 31 -14.01 -0.07 21.01
CA LYS A 31 -13.75 1.38 21.04
C LYS A 31 -12.72 1.80 22.10
N CYS A 32 -11.70 0.98 22.39
CA CYS A 32 -10.69 1.24 23.44
C CYS A 32 -9.69 2.38 23.11
N GLY A 33 -9.63 2.86 21.87
CA GLY A 33 -8.77 3.96 21.46
C GLY A 33 -7.29 3.62 21.21
N MET A 34 -6.81 2.40 21.49
CA MET A 34 -5.39 2.04 21.37
C MET A 34 -4.86 2.20 19.93
N CYS A 35 -5.68 1.87 18.92
CA CYS A 35 -5.32 2.05 17.50
C CYS A 35 -5.11 3.53 17.15
N LYS A 36 -5.95 4.43 17.67
CA LYS A 36 -5.79 5.88 17.53
C LYS A 36 -4.49 6.34 18.20
N GLN A 37 -4.28 5.93 19.44
CA GLN A 37 -3.11 6.31 20.21
C GLN A 37 -1.80 5.93 19.49
N VAL A 38 -1.65 4.71 19.01
CA VAL A 38 -0.43 4.27 18.32
C VAL A 38 -0.23 5.03 17.01
N CYS A 39 -1.29 5.27 16.24
CA CYS A 39 -1.21 5.99 14.98
C CYS A 39 -0.85 7.48 15.18
N THR A 40 -1.34 8.10 16.27
CA THR A 40 -1.03 9.50 16.59
C THR A 40 0.35 9.64 17.24
N GLN A 41 0.65 8.84 18.27
CA GLN A 41 1.83 9.07 19.11
C GLN A 41 3.11 8.40 18.59
N SER A 42 2.99 7.15 18.10
CA SER A 42 4.16 6.40 17.66
C SER A 42 4.42 6.54 16.17
N MET A 43 3.36 6.65 15.37
CA MET A 43 3.48 6.76 13.91
C MET A 43 3.42 8.22 13.43
N GLY A 44 2.88 9.16 14.21
CA GLY A 44 2.81 10.58 13.83
C GLY A 44 2.03 10.82 12.52
N VAL A 45 1.05 9.97 12.21
CA VAL A 45 0.20 10.06 11.01
C VAL A 45 -1.15 10.67 11.35
N LEU A 46 -1.94 10.01 12.20
CA LEU A 46 -3.21 10.55 12.64
C LEU A 46 -2.98 11.77 13.56
N GLY A 47 -3.70 12.86 13.31
CA GLY A 47 -3.55 14.14 14.00
C GLY A 47 -2.66 15.15 13.28
N THR A 48 -2.03 14.78 12.17
CA THR A 48 -1.30 15.69 11.27
C THR A 48 -2.15 16.20 10.11
N TYR A 49 -3.35 15.69 9.98
CA TYR A 49 -4.34 16.09 8.98
C TYR A 49 -5.74 16.02 9.58
N SER A 50 -6.71 16.69 8.97
CA SER A 50 -8.13 16.49 9.24
C SER A 50 -8.79 15.80 8.05
N LEU A 51 -9.86 15.03 8.29
CA LEU A 51 -10.60 14.39 7.21
C LEU A 51 -11.23 15.41 6.24
N ASP A 52 -11.61 16.59 6.74
CA ASP A 52 -12.09 17.69 5.88
C ASP A 52 -11.02 18.14 4.88
N GLN A 53 -9.75 18.22 5.32
CA GLN A 53 -8.63 18.59 4.44
C GLN A 53 -8.32 17.53 3.39
N THR A 54 -8.55 16.24 3.71
CA THR A 54 -8.28 15.11 2.80
C THR A 54 -9.49 14.69 1.96
N GLY A 55 -10.58 15.46 2.00
CA GLY A 55 -11.81 15.11 1.30
C GLY A 55 -12.49 13.86 1.85
N GLY A 56 -12.36 13.59 3.15
CA GLY A 56 -12.94 12.44 3.84
C GLY A 56 -12.05 11.19 3.86
N ARG A 57 -10.95 11.16 3.10
CA ARG A 57 -10.06 9.99 3.02
C ARG A 57 -9.05 9.94 4.17
N ALA A 58 -8.89 8.75 4.72
CA ALA A 58 -7.89 8.50 5.75
C ALA A 58 -6.50 8.35 5.14
N ILE A 59 -5.53 9.11 5.65
CA ILE A 59 -4.12 8.90 5.30
C ILE A 59 -3.59 7.73 6.12
N CYS A 60 -2.99 6.76 5.44
CA CYS A 60 -2.43 5.56 6.04
C CYS A 60 -1.08 5.22 5.40
N ILE A 61 -0.07 4.95 6.21
CA ILE A 61 1.25 4.45 5.76
C ILE A 61 1.33 2.92 5.76
N TYR A 62 0.23 2.25 5.91
CA TYR A 62 0.07 0.80 5.81
C TYR A 62 0.87 -0.04 6.82
N CYS A 63 1.45 0.58 7.85
CA CYS A 63 2.39 -0.04 8.80
C CYS A 63 1.80 -1.15 9.69
N GLY A 64 0.47 -1.23 9.84
CA GLY A 64 -0.23 -2.24 10.63
C GLY A 64 -0.04 -2.16 12.15
N GLN A 65 0.57 -1.10 12.69
CA GLN A 65 0.76 -0.98 14.13
C GLN A 65 -0.58 -0.88 14.88
N CYS A 66 -1.63 -0.36 14.25
CA CYS A 66 -2.99 -0.38 14.80
C CYS A 66 -3.55 -1.80 14.96
N ALA A 67 -3.17 -2.76 14.10
CA ALA A 67 -3.52 -4.17 14.24
C ALA A 67 -2.74 -4.81 15.40
N ASN A 68 -1.46 -4.45 15.59
CA ASN A 68 -0.63 -4.98 16.68
C ASN A 68 -1.16 -4.63 18.08
N VAL A 69 -1.78 -3.46 18.24
CA VAL A 69 -2.30 -3.00 19.53
C VAL A 69 -3.80 -3.29 19.73
N CYS A 70 -4.47 -3.90 18.76
CA CYS A 70 -5.89 -4.20 18.87
C CYS A 70 -6.11 -5.47 19.72
N PRO A 71 -6.71 -5.34 20.92
CA PRO A 71 -6.84 -6.48 21.85
C PRO A 71 -7.93 -7.48 21.46
N THR A 72 -8.84 -7.10 20.58
CA THR A 72 -10.00 -7.91 20.19
C THR A 72 -9.92 -8.42 18.75
N ASP A 73 -8.79 -8.22 18.06
CA ASP A 73 -8.66 -8.50 16.64
C ASP A 73 -9.78 -7.85 15.77
N SER A 74 -10.24 -6.66 16.19
CA SER A 74 -11.10 -5.84 15.35
C SER A 74 -10.32 -5.29 14.16
N ILE A 75 -9.05 -4.91 14.34
CA ILE A 75 -8.15 -4.57 13.24
C ILE A 75 -7.19 -5.72 13.03
N ILE A 76 -7.16 -6.25 11.84
CA ILE A 76 -6.29 -7.35 11.40
C ILE A 76 -5.64 -7.00 10.08
N GLU A 77 -4.60 -7.73 9.73
CA GLU A 77 -4.05 -7.72 8.37
C GLU A 77 -5.06 -8.28 7.36
N ARG A 78 -5.04 -7.75 6.14
CA ARG A 78 -5.82 -8.31 5.04
C ARG A 78 -5.18 -9.62 4.61
N TYR A 79 -5.88 -10.73 4.79
CA TYR A 79 -5.33 -12.06 4.56
C TYR A 79 -5.11 -12.36 3.07
N GLU A 80 -3.90 -12.78 2.73
CA GLU A 80 -3.54 -13.27 1.40
C GLU A 80 -3.20 -14.77 1.38
N TYR A 81 -2.98 -15.41 2.54
CA TYR A 81 -2.71 -16.86 2.56
C TYR A 81 -3.81 -17.70 1.89
N PRO A 82 -5.13 -17.35 1.88
CA PRO A 82 -6.12 -18.12 1.15
C PRO A 82 -5.91 -18.09 -0.38
N LEU A 83 -5.28 -17.04 -0.92
CA LEU A 83 -4.89 -16.98 -2.33
C LEU A 83 -3.69 -17.90 -2.60
N VAL A 84 -2.73 -17.94 -1.69
CA VAL A 84 -1.59 -18.85 -1.75
C VAL A 84 -2.05 -20.31 -1.64
N GLN A 85 -3.01 -20.63 -0.76
CA GLN A 85 -3.63 -21.96 -0.69
C GLN A 85 -4.21 -22.41 -2.03
N LYS A 86 -4.88 -21.51 -2.75
CA LYS A 86 -5.40 -21.80 -4.10
C LYS A 86 -4.28 -22.06 -5.09
N ALA A 87 -3.20 -21.27 -5.04
CA ALA A 87 -2.05 -21.45 -5.90
C ALA A 87 -1.33 -22.78 -5.66
N VAL A 88 -1.15 -23.18 -4.40
CA VAL A 88 -0.59 -24.48 -4.01
C VAL A 88 -1.45 -25.65 -4.48
N ALA A 89 -2.77 -25.48 -4.51
CA ALA A 89 -3.69 -26.52 -4.98
C ALA A 89 -3.77 -26.64 -6.51
N ASP A 90 -3.23 -25.68 -7.25
CA ASP A 90 -3.23 -25.62 -8.71
C ASP A 90 -1.96 -26.29 -9.27
N PRO A 91 -2.05 -27.47 -9.93
CA PRO A 91 -0.90 -28.20 -10.45
C PRO A 91 -0.16 -27.48 -11.60
N ASP A 92 -0.76 -26.44 -12.19
CA ASP A 92 -0.15 -25.62 -13.23
C ASP A 92 0.66 -24.44 -12.66
N LYS A 93 0.66 -24.24 -11.36
CA LYS A 93 1.40 -23.18 -10.68
C LYS A 93 2.64 -23.72 -9.97
N ILE A 94 3.64 -22.85 -9.85
CA ILE A 94 4.88 -23.11 -9.12
C ILE A 94 4.95 -22.07 -8.00
N VAL A 95 4.73 -22.51 -6.77
CA VAL A 95 4.69 -21.62 -5.62
C VAL A 95 6.07 -21.49 -5.00
N ILE A 96 6.65 -20.32 -5.08
CA ILE A 96 7.95 -19.98 -4.50
C ILE A 96 7.74 -19.06 -3.31
N VAL A 97 8.14 -19.50 -2.12
CA VAL A 97 8.01 -18.71 -0.88
C VAL A 97 9.37 -18.19 -0.45
N THR A 98 9.46 -16.90 -0.21
CA THR A 98 10.68 -16.25 0.30
C THR A 98 10.46 -15.78 1.74
N THR A 99 11.48 -15.85 2.61
CA THR A 99 11.29 -15.63 4.03
C THR A 99 12.17 -14.49 4.57
N SER A 100 11.54 -13.48 5.16
CA SER A 100 12.23 -12.34 5.76
C SER A 100 12.91 -12.67 7.10
N PRO A 101 14.01 -11.99 7.47
CA PRO A 101 14.81 -12.33 8.65
C PRO A 101 14.03 -12.27 9.96
N ALA A 102 13.18 -11.27 10.15
CA ALA A 102 12.45 -11.04 11.39
C ALA A 102 11.38 -12.10 11.68
N VAL A 103 10.94 -12.88 10.68
CA VAL A 103 9.98 -13.97 10.89
C VAL A 103 10.59 -15.10 11.71
N ARG A 104 11.88 -15.39 11.52
CA ARG A 104 12.62 -16.52 12.14
C ARG A 104 12.75 -16.42 13.65
N VAL A 105 12.66 -15.21 14.21
CA VAL A 105 12.78 -14.94 15.64
C VAL A 105 11.46 -14.64 16.31
N ALA A 106 10.35 -14.73 15.56
CA ALA A 106 9.01 -14.41 16.07
C ALA A 106 7.99 -15.54 15.82
N LEU A 107 8.09 -16.28 14.70
CA LEU A 107 7.12 -17.32 14.35
C LEU A 107 6.93 -18.36 15.47
N GLY A 108 7.99 -18.72 16.19
CA GLY A 108 7.95 -19.67 17.28
C GLY A 108 7.00 -19.29 18.42
N GLU A 109 6.76 -18.00 18.63
CA GLU A 109 5.83 -17.49 19.65
C GLU A 109 4.39 -17.98 19.42
N GLU A 110 3.98 -18.13 18.16
CA GLU A 110 2.66 -18.67 17.80
C GLU A 110 2.48 -20.16 18.11
N PHE A 111 3.61 -20.83 18.40
CA PHE A 111 3.69 -22.23 18.77
C PHE A 111 4.23 -22.46 20.19
N GLY A 112 4.21 -21.40 21.04
CA GLY A 112 4.53 -21.46 22.46
C GLY A 112 6.03 -21.36 22.79
N LEU A 113 6.87 -20.97 21.85
CA LEU A 113 8.29 -20.72 22.13
C LEU A 113 8.52 -19.30 22.66
N GLU A 114 9.67 -19.10 23.34
CA GLU A 114 10.05 -17.78 23.84
C GLU A 114 10.41 -16.80 22.71
N PRO A 115 10.08 -15.50 22.84
CA PRO A 115 10.48 -14.47 21.87
C PRO A 115 12.00 -14.48 21.61
N GLY A 116 12.39 -14.32 20.35
CA GLY A 116 13.79 -14.34 19.93
C GLY A 116 14.37 -15.74 19.74
N THR A 117 13.57 -16.82 19.89
CA THR A 117 13.94 -18.18 19.51
C THR A 117 14.07 -18.26 17.99
N PHE A 118 15.22 -18.69 17.51
CA PHE A 118 15.51 -18.78 16.07
C PHE A 118 14.99 -20.11 15.50
N VAL A 119 13.98 -20.05 14.62
CA VAL A 119 13.23 -21.23 14.13
C VAL A 119 13.31 -21.40 12.59
N GLU A 120 14.41 -21.02 11.97
CA GLU A 120 14.58 -21.04 10.50
C GLU A 120 14.28 -22.41 9.89
N GLY A 121 14.88 -23.48 10.40
CA GLY A 121 14.71 -24.83 9.84
C GLY A 121 13.27 -25.34 9.95
N GLN A 122 12.62 -25.12 11.09
CA GLN A 122 11.21 -25.49 11.27
C GLN A 122 10.29 -24.64 10.41
N MET A 123 10.57 -23.35 10.21
CA MET A 123 9.82 -22.47 9.31
C MET A 123 9.91 -22.97 7.87
N VAL A 124 11.10 -23.34 7.38
CA VAL A 124 11.27 -23.91 6.05
C VAL A 124 10.51 -25.23 5.90
N ALA A 125 10.61 -26.11 6.91
CA ALA A 125 9.86 -27.37 6.92
C ALA A 125 8.35 -27.15 6.90
N LEU A 126 7.85 -26.15 7.65
CA LEU A 126 6.44 -25.77 7.66
C LEU A 126 5.96 -25.34 6.27
N LEU A 127 6.71 -24.49 5.59
CA LEU A 127 6.35 -24.00 4.25
C LEU A 127 6.29 -25.13 3.22
N ARG A 128 7.23 -26.09 3.30
CA ARG A 128 7.19 -27.29 2.46
C ARG A 128 5.98 -28.18 2.78
N ALA A 129 5.68 -28.35 4.06
CA ALA A 129 4.51 -29.12 4.48
C ALA A 129 3.18 -28.47 4.04
N LEU A 130 3.16 -27.15 3.85
CA LEU A 130 2.03 -26.38 3.31
C LEU A 130 2.00 -26.36 1.77
N GLY A 131 2.97 -26.97 1.10
CA GLY A 131 2.98 -27.17 -0.34
C GLY A 131 3.77 -26.16 -1.17
N ALA A 132 4.73 -25.43 -0.57
CA ALA A 132 5.67 -24.63 -1.34
C ALA A 132 6.59 -25.53 -2.19
N ASP A 133 6.70 -25.24 -3.49
CA ASP A 133 7.60 -25.95 -4.41
C ASP A 133 9.07 -25.58 -4.14
N TYR A 134 9.32 -24.29 -3.88
CA TYR A 134 10.63 -23.78 -3.50
C TYR A 134 10.50 -22.86 -2.29
N VAL A 135 11.49 -22.91 -1.40
CA VAL A 135 11.63 -22.01 -0.24
C VAL A 135 12.98 -21.33 -0.30
N LEU A 136 12.98 -20.02 -0.53
CA LEU A 136 14.17 -19.21 -0.71
C LEU A 136 14.37 -18.22 0.44
N ASP A 137 15.58 -17.67 0.56
CA ASP A 137 15.94 -16.76 1.63
C ASP A 137 15.88 -15.30 1.20
N THR A 138 15.02 -14.49 1.81
CA THR A 138 15.01 -13.02 1.58
C THR A 138 16.29 -12.35 2.12
N ASN A 139 17.07 -13.01 2.99
CA ASN A 139 18.36 -12.48 3.39
C ASN A 139 19.38 -12.45 2.24
N PHE A 140 19.27 -13.36 1.26
CA PHE A 140 20.00 -13.27 -0.01
C PHE A 140 19.68 -11.92 -0.70
N ALA A 141 18.40 -11.58 -0.79
CA ALA A 141 17.99 -10.32 -1.40
C ALA A 141 18.32 -9.09 -0.53
N ALA A 142 18.46 -9.26 0.79
CA ALA A 142 19.01 -8.21 1.65
C ALA A 142 20.50 -7.97 1.34
N ASP A 143 21.27 -9.02 1.12
CA ASP A 143 22.65 -8.90 0.63
C ASP A 143 22.70 -8.22 -0.75
N LEU A 144 21.77 -8.55 -1.65
CA LEU A 144 21.65 -7.91 -2.97
C LEU A 144 21.31 -6.41 -2.83
N THR A 145 20.39 -6.05 -1.91
CA THR A 145 20.06 -4.65 -1.62
C THR A 145 21.28 -3.88 -1.12
N ILE A 146 22.10 -4.48 -0.25
CA ILE A 146 23.33 -3.83 0.23
C ILE A 146 24.34 -3.61 -0.90
N MET A 147 24.42 -4.50 -1.87
CA MET A 147 25.33 -4.29 -3.01
C MET A 147 24.96 -3.02 -3.80
N GLU A 148 23.68 -2.77 -3.99
CA GLU A 148 23.19 -1.57 -4.70
C GLU A 148 23.21 -0.33 -3.77
N GLU A 149 22.63 -0.40 -2.58
CA GLU A 149 22.46 0.74 -1.67
C GLU A 149 23.80 1.26 -1.12
N ALA A 150 24.75 0.36 -0.78
CA ALA A 150 26.11 0.76 -0.41
C ALA A 150 26.89 1.27 -1.64
N GLY A 151 26.60 0.75 -2.84
CA GLY A 151 27.12 1.28 -4.09
C GLY A 151 26.70 2.72 -4.32
N GLU A 152 25.40 3.03 -4.21
CA GLU A 152 24.88 4.39 -4.29
C GLU A 152 25.52 5.32 -3.25
N LEU A 153 25.68 4.85 -2.00
CA LEU A 153 26.32 5.65 -0.94
C LEU A 153 27.75 6.02 -1.32
N VAL A 154 28.52 5.07 -1.84
CA VAL A 154 29.90 5.31 -2.32
C VAL A 154 29.90 6.34 -3.44
N GLU A 155 29.04 6.20 -4.44
CA GLU A 155 28.90 7.15 -5.56
C GLU A 155 28.52 8.56 -5.09
N ARG A 156 27.58 8.68 -4.12
CA ARG A 156 27.18 9.97 -3.52
C ARG A 156 28.33 10.62 -2.75
N LEU A 157 29.14 9.84 -2.02
CA LEU A 157 30.26 10.35 -1.23
C LEU A 157 31.44 10.78 -2.13
N THR A 158 31.72 10.03 -3.19
CA THR A 158 32.92 10.24 -4.02
C THR A 158 32.66 11.08 -5.26
N HIS A 159 31.51 10.89 -5.93
CA HIS A 159 31.18 11.53 -7.22
C HIS A 159 30.01 12.52 -7.12
N HIS A 160 29.38 12.65 -5.95
CA HIS A 160 28.24 13.56 -5.73
C HIS A 160 27.08 13.35 -6.72
N THR A 161 26.78 12.10 -7.04
CA THR A 161 25.78 11.69 -8.03
C THR A 161 24.34 12.03 -7.62
N ALA A 162 24.08 12.14 -6.30
CA ALA A 162 22.81 12.53 -5.73
C ALA A 162 23.02 13.23 -4.36
N PRO A 163 22.00 13.93 -3.82
CA PRO A 163 22.15 14.67 -2.56
C PRO A 163 22.37 13.75 -1.35
N LEU A 164 23.09 14.28 -0.35
CA LEU A 164 23.25 13.68 0.99
C LEU A 164 22.35 14.40 2.00
N PRO A 165 21.89 13.73 3.07
CA PRO A 165 22.12 12.31 3.36
C PRO A 165 21.38 11.39 2.39
N GLN A 166 21.92 10.20 2.18
CA GLN A 166 21.16 9.09 1.61
C GLN A 166 20.29 8.47 2.69
N PHE A 167 18.98 8.37 2.46
CA PHE A 167 18.07 7.60 3.31
C PHE A 167 17.87 6.21 2.76
N THR A 168 17.77 5.22 3.65
CA THR A 168 17.39 3.85 3.26
C THR A 168 15.97 3.81 2.72
N SER A 169 15.69 2.90 1.78
CA SER A 169 14.39 2.76 1.09
C SER A 169 13.71 1.41 1.31
N CYS A 170 14.31 0.51 2.07
CA CYS A 170 13.79 -0.85 2.26
C CYS A 170 12.47 -0.93 3.04
N CYS A 171 12.07 0.13 3.76
CA CYS A 171 10.84 0.21 4.55
C CYS A 171 9.71 0.92 3.77
N PRO A 172 8.70 0.22 3.21
CA PRO A 172 7.67 0.84 2.38
C PRO A 172 6.76 1.81 3.14
N ALA A 173 6.58 1.64 4.44
CA ALA A 173 5.83 2.59 5.25
C ALA A 173 6.60 3.91 5.45
N TRP A 174 7.92 3.86 5.56
CA TRP A 174 8.78 5.04 5.56
C TRP A 174 8.78 5.73 4.20
N VAL A 175 8.97 4.99 3.13
CA VAL A 175 8.93 5.52 1.76
C VAL A 175 7.61 6.26 1.52
N HIS A 176 6.47 5.62 1.80
CA HIS A 176 5.16 6.26 1.62
C HIS A 176 4.92 7.44 2.57
N PHE A 177 5.48 7.40 3.77
CA PHE A 177 5.48 8.55 4.68
C PHE A 177 6.26 9.73 4.09
N THR A 178 7.42 9.49 3.47
CA THR A 178 8.22 10.51 2.80
C THR A 178 7.52 11.07 1.57
N GLU A 179 6.98 10.21 0.72
CA GLU A 179 6.17 10.60 -0.44
C GLU A 179 5.00 11.50 -0.08
N THR A 180 4.39 11.26 1.09
CA THR A 180 3.21 12.00 1.55
C THR A 180 3.57 13.30 2.27
N TYR A 181 4.53 13.26 3.21
CA TYR A 181 4.79 14.38 4.12
C TYR A 181 6.06 15.16 3.82
N TYR A 182 7.03 14.56 3.12
CA TYR A 182 8.35 15.11 2.85
C TYR A 182 8.80 14.90 1.40
N PRO A 183 7.98 15.24 0.39
CA PRO A 183 8.29 14.94 -1.02
C PRO A 183 9.59 15.60 -1.50
N HIS A 184 10.05 16.67 -0.87
CA HIS A 184 11.35 17.31 -1.16
C HIS A 184 12.55 16.40 -0.83
N LEU A 185 12.36 15.37 0.03
CA LEU A 185 13.39 14.40 0.37
C LEU A 185 13.44 13.19 -0.57
N LEU A 186 12.54 13.08 -1.56
CA LEU A 186 12.55 11.94 -2.50
C LEU A 186 13.89 11.75 -3.23
N PRO A 187 14.63 12.82 -3.65
CA PRO A 187 15.97 12.66 -4.23
C PRO A 187 17.03 12.12 -3.26
N HIS A 188 16.75 12.18 -1.98
CA HIS A 188 17.63 11.67 -0.92
C HIS A 188 17.42 10.17 -0.63
N LEU A 189 16.26 9.60 -1.00
CA LEU A 189 16.03 8.16 -0.84
C LEU A 189 17.01 7.38 -1.74
N SER A 190 17.45 6.23 -1.28
CA SER A 190 18.10 5.25 -2.15
C SER A 190 17.09 4.78 -3.21
N SER A 191 17.50 4.68 -4.46
CA SER A 191 16.66 4.13 -5.53
C SER A 191 16.59 2.60 -5.50
N ALA A 192 17.45 1.95 -4.72
CA ALA A 192 17.46 0.51 -4.53
C ALA A 192 16.11 0.02 -3.99
N LYS A 193 15.50 -0.97 -4.66
CA LYS A 193 14.27 -1.63 -4.17
C LYS A 193 14.54 -2.31 -2.82
N SER A 194 13.49 -2.54 -2.06
CA SER A 194 13.60 -3.37 -0.86
C SER A 194 14.01 -4.80 -1.20
N PRO A 195 14.51 -5.59 -0.23
CA PRO A 195 14.86 -7.00 -0.48
C PRO A 195 13.74 -7.80 -1.16
N ILE A 196 12.48 -7.64 -0.76
CA ILE A 196 11.35 -8.28 -1.41
C ILE A 196 11.15 -7.75 -2.83
N GLY A 197 11.29 -6.43 -3.02
CA GLY A 197 11.20 -5.78 -4.32
C GLY A 197 12.31 -6.17 -5.30
N MET A 198 13.50 -6.57 -4.79
CA MET A 198 14.60 -7.12 -5.59
C MET A 198 14.42 -8.63 -5.85
N GLN A 199 13.96 -9.35 -4.84
CA GLN A 199 13.84 -10.81 -4.92
C GLN A 199 12.78 -11.25 -5.93
N GLY A 200 11.65 -10.56 -5.98
CA GLY A 200 10.55 -10.88 -6.89
C GLY A 200 10.99 -10.96 -8.36
N PRO A 201 11.51 -9.89 -8.94
CA PRO A 201 11.99 -9.92 -10.33
C PRO A 201 13.20 -10.84 -10.51
N THR A 202 14.11 -10.97 -9.54
CA THR A 202 15.26 -11.90 -9.62
C THR A 202 14.78 -13.35 -9.73
N ILE A 203 13.72 -13.73 -9.02
CA ILE A 203 13.11 -15.07 -9.13
C ILE A 203 12.51 -15.28 -10.52
N LYS A 204 11.70 -14.35 -11.01
CA LYS A 204 11.01 -14.50 -12.30
C LYS A 204 11.94 -14.31 -13.51
N THR A 205 13.17 -13.83 -13.33
CA THR A 205 14.20 -13.71 -14.36
C THR A 205 15.31 -14.74 -14.14
N TYR A 206 16.34 -14.40 -13.36
CA TYR A 206 17.54 -15.22 -13.15
C TYR A 206 17.24 -16.64 -12.65
N PHE A 207 16.46 -16.75 -11.55
CA PHE A 207 16.17 -18.07 -10.98
C PHE A 207 15.34 -18.93 -11.95
N ALA A 208 14.31 -18.36 -12.58
CA ALA A 208 13.47 -19.05 -13.55
C ALA A 208 14.31 -19.56 -14.75
N GLU A 209 15.23 -18.74 -15.30
CA GLU A 209 16.12 -19.14 -16.38
C GLU A 209 17.04 -20.27 -15.94
N LYS A 210 17.67 -20.18 -14.77
CA LYS A 210 18.59 -21.20 -14.27
C LYS A 210 17.93 -22.54 -13.97
N MET A 211 16.69 -22.51 -13.48
CA MET A 211 15.92 -23.69 -13.12
C MET A 211 15.07 -24.23 -14.29
N GLY A 212 15.04 -23.53 -15.43
CA GLY A 212 14.22 -23.90 -16.58
C GLY A 212 12.72 -23.81 -16.31
N LEU A 213 12.31 -22.85 -15.47
CA LEU A 213 10.91 -22.64 -15.09
C LEU A 213 10.23 -21.62 -16.01
N ASP A 214 8.94 -21.80 -16.27
CA ASP A 214 8.12 -20.82 -16.95
C ASP A 214 7.74 -19.70 -15.97
N PRO A 215 8.21 -18.45 -16.16
CA PRO A 215 7.94 -17.35 -15.23
C PRO A 215 6.45 -17.01 -15.12
N THR A 216 5.62 -17.35 -16.12
CA THR A 216 4.16 -17.12 -16.08
C THR A 216 3.42 -18.08 -15.14
N LYS A 217 4.05 -19.19 -14.80
CA LYS A 217 3.50 -20.16 -13.84
C LYS A 217 3.95 -19.92 -12.42
N ILE A 218 4.97 -19.08 -12.22
CA ILE A 218 5.51 -18.78 -10.90
C ILE A 218 4.55 -17.87 -10.13
N VAL A 219 4.20 -18.29 -8.93
CA VAL A 219 3.51 -17.50 -7.92
C VAL A 219 4.51 -17.18 -6.81
N ASN A 220 5.04 -15.95 -6.82
CA ASN A 220 5.98 -15.46 -5.82
C ASN A 220 5.25 -15.02 -4.55
N VAL A 221 5.64 -15.58 -3.42
CA VAL A 221 5.05 -15.28 -2.10
C VAL A 221 6.14 -14.79 -1.15
N ALA A 222 5.99 -13.59 -0.62
CA ALA A 222 6.87 -13.08 0.42
C ALA A 222 6.28 -13.36 1.81
N LEU A 223 6.97 -14.16 2.61
CA LEU A 223 6.68 -14.30 4.04
C LEU A 223 7.40 -13.16 4.79
N ALA A 224 6.62 -12.22 5.30
CA ALA A 224 7.15 -10.97 5.86
C ALA A 224 6.52 -10.61 7.21
N PRO A 225 7.23 -9.90 8.10
CA PRO A 225 6.65 -9.38 9.34
C PRO A 225 5.76 -8.15 9.13
N CYS A 226 5.60 -7.70 7.90
CA CYS A 226 5.20 -6.34 7.54
C CYS A 226 3.93 -6.30 6.69
N THR A 227 2.93 -5.54 7.12
CA THR A 227 1.69 -5.32 6.36
C THR A 227 1.87 -4.31 5.22
N ALA A 228 2.80 -3.36 5.35
CA ALA A 228 3.07 -2.37 4.30
C ALA A 228 3.67 -3.00 3.03
N LYS A 229 4.26 -4.20 3.12
CA LYS A 229 4.71 -4.97 1.96
C LYS A 229 3.55 -5.36 1.02
N LYS A 230 2.32 -5.52 1.56
CA LYS A 230 1.12 -5.74 0.74
C LYS A 230 0.78 -4.53 -0.14
N PHE A 231 1.09 -3.33 0.32
CA PHE A 231 1.00 -2.11 -0.48
C PHE A 231 2.15 -2.02 -1.48
N GLU A 232 3.39 -2.24 -1.03
CA GLU A 232 4.59 -2.14 -1.86
C GLU A 232 4.51 -2.99 -3.13
N ILE A 233 4.15 -4.26 -3.02
CA ILE A 233 4.07 -5.17 -4.18
C ILE A 233 2.98 -4.79 -5.20
N ARG A 234 2.08 -3.87 -4.84
CA ARG A 234 0.99 -3.37 -5.71
C ARG A 234 1.30 -2.03 -6.37
N ARG A 235 2.45 -1.42 -6.04
CA ARG A 235 2.90 -0.18 -6.70
C ARG A 235 3.05 -0.44 -8.19
N GLU A 236 2.77 0.60 -8.99
CA GLU A 236 2.76 0.47 -10.47
C GLU A 236 4.10 0.04 -11.01
N GLU A 237 5.21 0.56 -10.45
CA GLU A 237 6.57 0.31 -10.87
C GLU A 237 7.12 -1.10 -10.48
N MET A 238 6.37 -1.93 -9.73
CA MET A 238 6.81 -3.27 -9.31
C MET A 238 6.46 -4.34 -10.35
N HIS A 239 7.02 -4.20 -11.57
CA HIS A 239 6.78 -5.05 -12.74
C HIS A 239 8.04 -5.28 -13.60
N ALA A 240 9.24 -5.17 -13.03
CA ALA A 240 10.50 -5.30 -13.78
C ALA A 240 10.66 -6.66 -14.50
N ALA A 241 10.11 -7.75 -13.94
CA ALA A 241 10.06 -9.04 -14.61
C ALA A 241 9.16 -9.03 -15.86
N ALA A 242 8.05 -8.28 -15.83
CA ALA A 242 7.19 -8.07 -16.99
C ALA A 242 7.94 -7.38 -18.13
N ASP A 243 8.67 -6.31 -17.80
CA ASP A 243 9.47 -5.55 -18.78
C ASP A 243 10.60 -6.40 -19.36
N TYR A 244 11.28 -7.19 -18.51
CA TYR A 244 12.35 -8.08 -18.94
C TYR A 244 11.87 -9.14 -19.95
N HIS A 245 10.71 -9.74 -19.70
CA HIS A 245 10.15 -10.79 -20.57
C HIS A 245 9.22 -10.26 -21.67
N GLY A 246 8.82 -8.98 -21.63
CA GLY A 246 7.81 -8.42 -22.53
C GLY A 246 6.40 -9.02 -22.29
N ILE A 247 6.06 -9.37 -21.04
CA ILE A 247 4.80 -10.01 -20.65
C ILE A 247 3.96 -9.04 -19.84
N GLU A 248 2.96 -8.42 -20.46
CA GLU A 248 2.07 -7.48 -19.80
C GLU A 248 1.31 -8.10 -18.62
N GLY A 249 1.17 -7.38 -17.52
CA GLY A 249 0.42 -7.79 -16.34
C GLY A 249 1.16 -8.72 -15.37
N MET A 250 2.37 -9.18 -15.69
CA MET A 250 3.19 -9.95 -14.76
C MET A 250 3.65 -9.04 -13.61
N ARG A 251 3.45 -9.47 -12.37
CA ARG A 251 3.96 -8.78 -11.18
C ARG A 251 5.28 -9.41 -10.73
N ASP A 252 6.15 -8.61 -10.14
CA ASP A 252 7.40 -9.10 -9.58
C ASP A 252 7.15 -10.04 -8.39
N MET A 253 6.29 -9.61 -7.45
CA MET A 253 5.84 -10.37 -6.29
C MET A 253 4.31 -10.44 -6.32
N ASP A 254 3.73 -11.62 -6.13
CA ASP A 254 2.30 -11.84 -6.27
C ASP A 254 1.54 -11.67 -4.96
N HIS A 255 2.10 -12.21 -3.84
CA HIS A 255 1.46 -12.19 -2.54
C HIS A 255 2.43 -11.89 -1.40
N VAL A 256 1.87 -11.32 -0.31
CA VAL A 256 2.59 -11.16 0.97
C VAL A 256 1.78 -11.85 2.07
N VAL A 257 2.38 -12.84 2.70
CA VAL A 257 1.84 -13.53 3.87
C VAL A 257 2.58 -13.03 5.12
N THR A 258 1.86 -12.65 6.16
CA THR A 258 2.49 -12.21 7.41
C THR A 258 2.85 -13.39 8.32
N THR A 259 3.65 -13.14 9.34
CA THR A 259 3.99 -14.15 10.34
C THR A 259 2.74 -14.73 11.00
N ARG A 260 1.76 -13.88 11.36
CA ARG A 260 0.48 -14.32 11.94
C ARG A 260 -0.38 -15.10 10.94
N GLU A 261 -0.39 -14.67 9.67
CA GLU A 261 -1.12 -15.40 8.62
C GLU A 261 -0.56 -16.80 8.42
N LEU A 262 0.78 -16.95 8.38
CA LEU A 262 1.42 -18.27 8.27
C LEU A 262 1.04 -19.18 9.44
N ALA A 263 1.13 -18.65 10.67
CA ALA A 263 0.75 -19.43 11.85
C ALA A 263 -0.73 -19.85 11.83
N ARG A 264 -1.62 -18.96 11.39
CA ARG A 264 -3.04 -19.27 11.18
C ARG A 264 -3.22 -20.38 10.15
N TRP A 265 -2.60 -20.23 9.00
CA TRP A 265 -2.65 -21.22 7.92
C TRP A 265 -2.15 -22.61 8.40
N ALA A 266 -1.03 -22.65 9.12
CA ALA A 266 -0.50 -23.88 9.69
C ALA A 266 -1.48 -24.58 10.64
N LYS A 267 -2.12 -23.81 11.53
CA LYS A 267 -3.12 -24.29 12.48
C LYS A 267 -4.37 -24.82 11.77
N GLU A 268 -4.86 -24.12 10.76
CA GLU A 268 -6.01 -24.53 9.91
C GLU A 268 -5.71 -25.79 9.10
N ALA A 269 -4.47 -25.93 8.60
CA ALA A 269 -4.02 -27.12 7.88
C ALA A 269 -3.71 -28.31 8.80
N GLY A 270 -3.79 -28.13 10.13
CA GLY A 270 -3.53 -29.20 11.10
C GLY A 270 -2.07 -29.63 11.18
N VAL A 271 -1.12 -28.76 10.81
CA VAL A 271 0.31 -29.09 10.89
C VAL A 271 0.77 -29.10 12.34
N ASP A 272 1.33 -30.21 12.78
CA ASP A 272 1.91 -30.36 14.10
C ASP A 272 3.35 -29.81 14.11
N TRP A 273 3.52 -28.58 14.61
CA TRP A 273 4.80 -27.91 14.72
C TRP A 273 5.89 -28.74 15.42
N SER A 274 5.52 -29.51 16.45
CA SER A 274 6.46 -30.29 17.25
C SER A 274 7.07 -31.47 16.51
N LYS A 275 6.46 -31.87 15.39
CA LYS A 275 6.90 -32.99 14.55
C LYS A 275 7.65 -32.54 13.28
N LEU A 276 7.81 -31.23 13.08
CA LEU A 276 8.53 -30.72 11.93
C LEU A 276 10.04 -30.93 12.11
N GLU A 277 10.62 -31.76 11.27
CA GLU A 277 12.08 -31.90 11.17
C GLU A 277 12.62 -30.68 10.43
N PRO A 278 13.67 -30.00 10.96
CA PRO A 278 14.25 -28.83 10.32
C PRO A 278 14.69 -29.12 8.88
N SER A 279 14.38 -28.19 7.99
CA SER A 279 14.75 -28.23 6.55
C SER A 279 15.60 -27.03 6.17
N SER A 280 16.28 -27.10 5.04
CA SER A 280 17.13 -26.04 4.50
C SER A 280 16.46 -25.35 3.31
N TYR A 281 16.88 -24.12 3.01
CA TYR A 281 16.48 -23.42 1.81
C TYR A 281 16.95 -24.15 0.54
N ASP A 282 16.27 -23.87 -0.58
CA ASP A 282 16.71 -24.30 -1.89
C ASP A 282 17.88 -23.46 -2.38
N SER A 283 18.75 -24.04 -3.18
CA SER A 283 19.96 -23.37 -3.71
C SER A 283 19.62 -22.35 -4.80
N LEU A 284 20.60 -21.50 -5.08
CA LEU A 284 20.64 -20.33 -5.94
C LEU A 284 20.07 -19.03 -5.34
N MET A 285 19.39 -19.03 -4.24
CA MET A 285 18.95 -17.85 -3.49
C MET A 285 18.61 -18.27 -2.06
N GLY A 286 19.35 -19.20 -1.53
CA GLY A 286 19.15 -19.80 -0.21
C GLY A 286 20.28 -19.49 0.78
N GLN A 287 21.41 -18.95 0.31
CA GLN A 287 22.54 -18.59 1.15
C GLN A 287 22.54 -17.08 1.42
N ALA A 288 22.78 -16.73 2.68
CA ALA A 288 22.82 -15.33 3.12
C ALA A 288 23.97 -15.08 4.09
N SER A 289 24.42 -13.82 4.13
CA SER A 289 25.39 -13.35 5.12
C SER A 289 24.73 -12.93 6.45
N GLY A 290 25.55 -12.74 7.49
CA GLY A 290 25.12 -12.14 8.73
C GLY A 290 24.58 -10.72 8.54
N ALA A 291 25.12 -9.96 7.56
CA ALA A 291 24.58 -8.65 7.17
C ALA A 291 23.10 -8.74 6.72
N GLY A 292 22.75 -9.73 5.88
CA GLY A 292 21.37 -9.98 5.49
C GLY A 292 20.49 -10.36 6.67
N VAL A 293 20.99 -11.14 7.62
CA VAL A 293 20.25 -11.55 8.83
C VAL A 293 19.84 -10.34 9.69
N ILE A 294 20.77 -9.41 9.96
CA ILE A 294 20.51 -8.26 10.84
C ILE A 294 19.59 -7.19 10.22
N PHE A 295 19.26 -7.28 8.94
CA PHE A 295 18.30 -6.37 8.26
C PHE A 295 16.96 -6.26 8.98
N GLY A 296 16.58 -7.27 9.75
CA GLY A 296 15.35 -7.26 10.55
C GLY A 296 15.38 -6.31 11.75
N ASN A 297 16.57 -5.89 12.19
CA ASN A 297 16.79 -5.03 13.35
C ASN A 297 16.90 -3.56 12.95
N THR A 298 16.46 -2.67 13.84
CA THR A 298 16.80 -1.23 13.72
C THR A 298 18.31 -1.06 13.91
N GLY A 299 18.96 -0.41 12.96
CA GLY A 299 20.42 -0.27 12.84
C GLY A 299 21.07 -1.38 12.02
N GLY A 300 20.33 -2.43 11.65
CA GLY A 300 20.88 -3.56 10.93
C GLY A 300 21.21 -3.25 9.46
N VAL A 301 20.38 -2.46 8.78
CA VAL A 301 20.66 -2.01 7.41
C VAL A 301 21.86 -1.08 7.38
N MET A 302 21.92 -0.14 8.34
CA MET A 302 23.04 0.77 8.52
C MET A 302 24.36 -0.01 8.69
N GLU A 303 24.39 -0.95 9.63
CA GLU A 303 25.57 -1.75 9.91
C GLU A 303 25.97 -2.61 8.69
N ALA A 304 25.00 -3.25 8.02
CA ALA A 304 25.23 -4.04 6.82
C ALA A 304 25.83 -3.20 5.67
N ALA A 305 25.25 -2.01 5.40
CA ALA A 305 25.74 -1.10 4.36
C ALA A 305 27.14 -0.59 4.65
N LEU A 306 27.43 -0.22 5.89
CA LEU A 306 28.75 0.28 6.29
C LEU A 306 29.84 -0.79 6.21
N ARG A 307 29.52 -2.06 6.51
CA ARG A 307 30.46 -3.19 6.32
C ARG A 307 30.95 -3.28 4.86
N THR A 308 30.04 -3.12 3.91
CA THR A 308 30.34 -3.20 2.46
C THR A 308 30.94 -1.89 1.92
N ALA A 309 30.36 -0.73 2.27
CA ALA A 309 30.86 0.57 1.82
C ALA A 309 32.28 0.85 2.29
N TYR A 310 32.63 0.46 3.52
CA TYR A 310 33.98 0.61 4.05
C TYR A 310 35.02 -0.11 3.16
N GLU A 311 34.80 -1.39 2.86
CA GLU A 311 35.74 -2.17 2.05
C GLU A 311 35.81 -1.67 0.61
N ARG A 312 34.72 -1.22 0.04
CA ARG A 312 34.67 -0.59 -1.30
C ARG A 312 35.46 0.73 -1.37
N LEU A 313 35.39 1.54 -0.32
CA LEU A 313 36.07 2.85 -0.28
C LEU A 313 37.57 2.73 0.06
N THR A 314 37.92 1.80 0.94
CA THR A 314 39.28 1.71 1.48
C THR A 314 40.11 0.61 0.84
N GLY A 315 39.49 -0.42 0.30
CA GLY A 315 40.15 -1.66 -0.11
C GLY A 315 40.63 -2.51 1.07
N GLU A 316 40.36 -2.12 2.30
CA GLU A 316 40.77 -2.81 3.52
C GLU A 316 39.59 -3.55 4.16
N PRO A 317 39.79 -4.73 4.78
CA PRO A 317 38.71 -5.48 5.39
C PRO A 317 38.10 -4.73 6.58
N ALA A 318 36.79 -4.85 6.73
CA ALA A 318 36.04 -4.25 7.84
C ALA A 318 36.57 -4.74 9.19
N SER A 319 36.85 -3.82 10.10
CA SER A 319 37.31 -4.14 11.45
C SER A 319 36.22 -4.80 12.30
N ASP A 320 36.64 -5.52 13.37
CA ASP A 320 35.70 -6.08 14.36
C ASP A 320 34.79 -5.02 14.96
N ALA A 321 35.25 -3.79 15.15
CA ALA A 321 34.44 -2.68 15.63
C ALA A 321 33.33 -2.28 14.63
N LEU A 322 33.56 -2.42 13.33
CA LEU A 322 32.56 -2.16 12.30
C LEU A 322 31.60 -3.35 12.14
N LEU A 323 32.08 -4.59 12.35
CA LEU A 323 31.23 -5.79 12.39
C LEU A 323 30.33 -5.84 13.63
N HIS A 324 30.57 -5.01 14.64
CA HIS A 324 29.80 -4.88 15.87
C HIS A 324 29.57 -3.39 16.21
N LEU A 325 28.97 -2.67 15.29
CA LEU A 325 28.83 -1.21 15.36
C LEU A 325 27.91 -0.76 16.51
N GLN A 326 28.44 -0.81 17.76
CA GLN A 326 27.71 -0.54 19.00
C GLN A 326 26.93 0.80 19.00
N PRO A 327 27.44 1.92 18.47
CA PRO A 327 26.69 3.18 18.50
C PRO A 327 25.38 3.16 17.74
N VAL A 328 25.19 2.26 16.76
CA VAL A 328 23.93 2.13 15.99
C VAL A 328 23.05 0.97 16.48
N ARG A 329 23.60 0.06 17.32
CA ARG A 329 22.84 -0.98 17.99
C ARG A 329 22.08 -0.42 19.19
N GLY A 330 20.96 -0.99 19.57
CA GLY A 330 20.16 -0.58 20.74
C GLY A 330 18.69 -0.45 20.41
N TYR A 331 17.94 0.10 21.37
CA TYR A 331 16.48 0.23 21.30
C TYR A 331 15.99 1.66 21.57
N GLU A 332 16.86 2.67 21.42
CA GLU A 332 16.45 4.08 21.42
C GLU A 332 15.91 4.47 20.04
N GLY A 333 14.91 5.36 20.03
CA GLY A 333 14.18 5.74 18.81
C GLY A 333 15.04 6.49 17.78
N ILE A 334 16.04 7.24 18.25
CA ILE A 334 17.02 7.99 17.45
C ILE A 334 18.40 7.69 18.01
N ARG A 335 19.32 7.26 17.18
CA ARG A 335 20.73 7.02 17.54
C ARG A 335 21.61 7.60 16.45
N GLU A 336 22.74 8.16 16.84
CA GLU A 336 23.69 8.81 15.94
C GLU A 336 25.10 8.29 16.17
N ALA A 337 25.88 8.24 15.11
CA ALA A 337 27.29 7.93 15.17
C ALA A 337 28.10 8.75 14.15
N SER A 338 29.38 8.96 14.47
CA SER A 338 30.35 9.54 13.55
C SER A 338 31.48 8.54 13.37
N LEU A 339 31.81 8.20 12.15
CA LEU A 339 32.78 7.19 11.78
C LEU A 339 33.81 7.79 10.82
N THR A 340 35.04 7.30 10.87
CA THR A 340 36.03 7.57 9.81
C THR A 340 36.05 6.39 8.87
N VAL A 341 35.76 6.61 7.58
CA VAL A 341 35.76 5.61 6.53
C VAL A 341 36.74 6.07 5.45
N GLY A 342 37.94 5.49 5.45
CA GLY A 342 39.04 6.00 4.64
C GLY A 342 39.39 7.42 5.02
N GLU A 343 39.34 8.36 4.08
CA GLU A 343 39.58 9.80 4.29
C GLU A 343 38.30 10.56 4.66
N HIS A 344 37.13 9.91 4.65
CA HIS A 344 35.83 10.54 4.85
C HIS A 344 35.37 10.44 6.31
N GLN A 345 34.95 11.57 6.88
CA GLN A 345 34.19 11.58 8.14
C GLN A 345 32.70 11.38 7.81
N VAL A 346 32.17 10.22 8.17
CA VAL A 346 30.79 9.82 7.85
C VAL A 346 29.93 9.93 9.11
N ASN A 347 28.95 10.84 9.09
CA ASN A 347 27.94 10.98 10.13
C ASN A 347 26.70 10.18 9.73
N VAL A 348 26.23 9.33 10.61
CA VAL A 348 25.09 8.44 10.37
C VAL A 348 24.03 8.58 11.45
N ALA A 349 22.80 8.25 11.10
CA ALA A 349 21.69 8.19 12.07
C ALA A 349 20.82 6.95 11.81
N VAL A 350 20.30 6.39 12.90
CA VAL A 350 19.34 5.29 12.88
C VAL A 350 18.09 5.72 13.61
N VAL A 351 16.96 5.66 12.92
CA VAL A 351 15.67 6.13 13.42
C VAL A 351 14.63 5.03 13.26
N TYR A 352 13.83 4.78 14.31
CA TYR A 352 12.64 3.98 14.16
C TYR A 352 11.39 4.69 14.68
N GLY A 353 10.23 4.38 14.05
CA GLY A 353 8.97 5.07 14.29
C GLY A 353 8.88 6.38 13.50
N THR A 354 7.82 6.53 12.73
CA THR A 354 7.69 7.72 11.86
C THR A 354 7.45 9.02 12.64
N ALA A 355 6.97 8.94 13.88
CA ALA A 355 6.96 10.12 14.79
C ALA A 355 8.39 10.57 15.15
N ASN A 356 9.29 9.63 15.47
CA ASN A 356 10.70 9.95 15.69
C ASN A 356 11.38 10.44 14.41
N ALA A 357 11.02 9.87 13.25
CA ALA A 357 11.53 10.34 11.96
C ALA A 357 11.15 11.81 11.72
N ARG A 358 9.93 12.21 12.04
CA ARG A 358 9.50 13.61 11.97
C ARG A 358 10.35 14.50 12.86
N THR A 359 10.54 14.13 14.12
CA THR A 359 11.39 14.88 15.07
C THR A 359 12.84 14.97 14.54
N PHE A 360 13.41 13.86 14.08
CA PHE A 360 14.76 13.84 13.54
C PHE A 360 14.93 14.75 12.32
N LEU A 361 13.98 14.72 11.38
CA LEU A 361 14.02 15.57 10.18
C LEU A 361 13.94 17.05 10.53
N GLU A 362 13.04 17.44 11.45
CA GLU A 362 12.95 18.83 11.93
C GLU A 362 14.23 19.31 12.63
N GLU A 363 14.87 18.46 13.42
CA GLU A 363 16.13 18.76 14.08
C GLU A 363 17.30 18.83 13.10
N MET A 364 17.34 17.94 12.12
CA MET A 364 18.34 17.92 11.05
C MET A 364 18.29 19.23 10.24
N GLU A 365 17.11 19.66 9.82
CA GLU A 365 16.91 20.91 9.08
C GLU A 365 17.31 22.14 9.93
N LYS A 366 16.92 22.19 11.20
CA LYS A 366 17.24 23.31 12.11
C LYS A 366 18.71 23.40 12.45
N SER A 367 19.37 22.26 12.67
CA SER A 367 20.77 22.23 13.13
C SER A 367 21.77 22.42 11.99
N GLY A 368 21.38 22.08 10.74
CA GLY A 368 22.31 22.03 9.62
C GLY A 368 23.45 21.01 9.78
N LYS A 369 23.34 20.07 10.75
CA LYS A 369 24.33 19.01 10.96
C LYS A 369 24.41 18.13 9.71
N PRO A 370 25.60 17.95 9.10
CA PRO A 370 25.71 17.13 7.92
C PRO A 370 25.61 15.65 8.28
N TYR A 371 24.59 14.97 7.76
CA TYR A 371 24.50 13.51 7.74
C TYR A 371 24.85 12.98 6.35
N HIS A 372 25.33 11.76 6.29
CA HIS A 372 25.72 11.11 5.04
C HIS A 372 24.82 9.89 4.74
N PHE A 373 24.49 9.11 5.77
CA PHE A 373 23.61 7.96 5.62
C PHE A 373 22.66 7.85 6.80
N VAL A 374 21.37 7.68 6.54
CA VAL A 374 20.31 7.63 7.57
C VAL A 374 19.43 6.43 7.34
N GLU A 375 19.38 5.51 8.30
CA GLU A 375 18.42 4.42 8.30
C GLU A 375 17.11 4.88 8.95
N VAL A 376 15.98 4.66 8.27
CA VAL A 376 14.65 4.88 8.85
C VAL A 376 13.78 3.64 8.73
N MET A 377 13.31 3.13 9.87
CA MET A 377 12.32 2.05 9.96
C MET A 377 11.03 2.56 10.58
N ALA A 378 9.88 2.36 9.94
CA ALA A 378 8.60 2.83 10.46
C ALA A 378 8.16 2.10 11.76
N CYS A 379 8.55 0.85 11.94
CA CYS A 379 8.11 0.04 13.09
C CYS A 379 9.07 0.15 14.27
N PRO A 380 8.56 0.12 15.53
CA PRO A 380 9.40 0.11 16.72
C PRO A 380 10.38 -1.08 16.75
N GLY A 381 11.67 -0.78 16.83
CA GLY A 381 12.74 -1.78 16.83
C GLY A 381 13.10 -2.35 15.45
N GLY A 382 12.49 -1.84 14.37
CA GLY A 382 12.66 -2.35 13.00
C GLY A 382 11.62 -3.40 12.61
N CYS A 383 11.94 -4.26 11.65
CA CYS A 383 11.02 -5.28 11.13
C CYS A 383 10.61 -6.33 12.17
N ILE A 384 11.41 -6.53 13.23
CA ILE A 384 11.06 -7.41 14.36
C ILE A 384 9.80 -6.94 15.12
N GLY A 385 9.44 -5.65 15.03
CA GLY A 385 8.21 -5.05 15.53
C GLY A 385 7.14 -4.82 14.47
N GLY A 386 7.24 -5.46 13.33
CA GLY A 386 6.37 -5.27 12.17
C GLY A 386 4.90 -5.52 12.43
N GLY A 387 4.03 -4.91 11.60
CA GLY A 387 2.57 -4.96 11.75
C GLY A 387 1.93 -6.35 11.62
N GLY A 388 2.65 -7.33 11.07
CA GLY A 388 2.23 -8.73 10.92
C GLY A 388 2.89 -9.72 11.89
N GLN A 389 3.67 -9.23 12.86
CA GLN A 389 4.34 -10.07 13.86
C GLN A 389 3.37 -10.56 14.96
N PRO A 390 3.67 -11.69 15.62
CA PRO A 390 2.92 -12.17 16.78
C PRO A 390 2.75 -11.10 17.85
N LYS A 391 1.62 -11.12 18.54
CA LYS A 391 1.29 -10.19 19.62
C LYS A 391 0.83 -10.97 20.85
N ASP A 392 1.41 -10.64 21.99
CA ASP A 392 1.04 -11.19 23.29
C ASP A 392 0.85 -10.05 24.29
N PHE A 393 -0.38 -9.80 24.68
CA PHE A 393 -0.73 -8.72 25.62
C PHE A 393 -0.39 -9.05 27.08
N SER A 394 0.04 -10.28 27.36
CA SER A 394 0.54 -10.67 28.69
C SER A 394 2.01 -10.29 28.92
N ARG A 395 2.74 -9.96 27.84
CA ARG A 395 4.17 -9.61 27.86
C ARG A 395 4.40 -8.13 27.61
N ASN A 396 5.54 -7.62 28.10
CA ASN A 396 6.00 -6.28 27.75
C ASN A 396 6.45 -6.25 26.27
N PRO A 397 5.81 -5.44 25.40
CA PRO A 397 6.13 -5.45 23.99
C PRO A 397 7.57 -4.97 23.67
N ASN A 398 8.18 -4.15 24.54
CA ASN A 398 9.55 -3.69 24.34
C ASN A 398 10.55 -4.80 24.66
N GLU A 399 10.32 -5.60 25.72
CA GLU A 399 11.16 -6.75 26.06
C GLU A 399 11.06 -7.84 24.98
N THR A 400 9.87 -8.09 24.45
CA THR A 400 9.65 -9.00 23.32
C THR A 400 10.46 -8.57 22.11
N ARG A 401 10.41 -7.28 21.74
CA ARG A 401 11.21 -6.76 20.62
C ARG A 401 12.72 -6.87 20.85
N GLN A 402 13.19 -6.53 22.04
CA GLN A 402 14.61 -6.67 22.40
C GLN A 402 15.09 -8.13 22.33
N SER A 403 14.26 -9.08 22.77
CA SER A 403 14.57 -10.51 22.65
C SER A 403 14.69 -10.95 21.19
N ARG A 404 13.80 -10.48 20.32
CA ARG A 404 13.87 -10.73 18.86
C ARG A 404 15.11 -10.10 18.23
N ILE A 405 15.47 -8.86 18.60
CA ILE A 405 16.70 -8.18 18.18
C ILE A 405 17.93 -9.03 18.54
N ALA A 406 18.01 -9.44 19.81
CA ALA A 406 19.12 -10.27 20.30
C ALA A 406 19.20 -11.60 19.56
N GLY A 407 18.06 -12.19 19.16
CA GLY A 407 18.00 -13.41 18.37
C GLY A 407 18.71 -13.29 17.01
N LEU A 408 18.46 -12.20 16.28
CA LEU A 408 19.10 -11.95 14.99
C LEU A 408 20.60 -11.63 15.13
N TYR A 409 21.00 -10.83 16.12
CA TYR A 409 22.43 -10.56 16.34
C TYR A 409 23.20 -11.81 16.74
N ARG A 410 22.65 -12.67 17.61
CA ARG A 410 23.28 -13.97 17.93
C ARG A 410 23.48 -14.83 16.68
N ARG A 411 22.54 -14.77 15.73
CA ARG A 411 22.68 -15.51 14.47
C ARG A 411 23.77 -14.93 13.59
N ASP A 412 23.86 -13.61 13.43
CA ASP A 412 24.95 -12.93 12.70
C ASP A 412 26.32 -13.30 13.28
N GLU A 413 26.46 -13.23 14.61
CA GLU A 413 27.71 -13.55 15.31
C GLU A 413 28.15 -15.02 15.15
N ALA A 414 27.19 -15.93 14.98
CA ALA A 414 27.45 -17.35 14.77
C ALA A 414 27.84 -17.70 13.32
N LEU A 415 27.65 -16.78 12.38
CA LEU A 415 27.99 -16.99 10.98
C LEU A 415 29.43 -16.59 10.67
N THR A 416 30.11 -17.35 9.85
CA THR A 416 31.44 -17.01 9.30
C THR A 416 31.30 -15.98 8.17
N LEU A 417 30.24 -16.10 7.36
CA LEU A 417 29.94 -15.18 6.29
C LEU A 417 29.13 -14.01 6.88
N ARG A 418 29.75 -12.86 7.05
CA ARG A 418 29.15 -11.70 7.75
C ARG A 418 28.94 -10.46 6.88
N LYS A 419 29.39 -10.48 5.64
CA LYS A 419 29.38 -9.34 4.73
C LYS A 419 28.66 -9.72 3.44
N SER A 420 27.84 -8.83 2.91
CA SER A 420 26.98 -9.08 1.75
C SER A 420 27.78 -9.35 0.47
N HIS A 421 28.86 -8.61 0.25
CA HIS A 421 29.72 -8.74 -0.93
C HIS A 421 30.60 -10.02 -0.95
N GLU A 422 30.67 -10.72 0.19
CA GLU A 422 31.34 -12.02 0.29
C GLU A 422 30.39 -13.20 0.07
N ASN A 423 29.09 -12.97 -0.05
CA ASN A 423 28.11 -14.03 -0.29
C ASN A 423 28.33 -14.63 -1.70
N PRO A 424 28.69 -15.94 -1.80
CA PRO A 424 29.01 -16.55 -3.09
C PRO A 424 27.82 -16.58 -4.05
N GLU A 425 26.56 -16.68 -3.57
CA GLU A 425 25.39 -16.60 -4.45
C GLU A 425 25.16 -15.18 -4.96
N ILE A 426 25.54 -14.14 -4.19
CA ILE A 426 25.53 -12.75 -4.64
C ILE A 426 26.61 -12.52 -5.72
N VAL A 427 27.83 -12.99 -5.48
CA VAL A 427 28.89 -12.92 -6.50
C VAL A 427 28.43 -13.61 -7.78
N GLN A 428 27.86 -14.80 -7.67
CA GLN A 428 27.38 -15.57 -8.79
C GLN A 428 26.27 -14.87 -9.59
N VAL A 429 25.28 -14.26 -8.93
CA VAL A 429 24.19 -13.59 -9.64
C VAL A 429 24.67 -12.35 -10.39
N TYR A 430 25.66 -11.62 -9.83
CA TYR A 430 26.27 -10.50 -10.55
C TYR A 430 27.08 -11.00 -11.76
N GLU A 431 27.96 -11.96 -11.58
CA GLU A 431 28.78 -12.50 -12.68
C GLU A 431 27.93 -13.09 -13.82
N GLN A 432 26.85 -13.75 -13.48
CA GLN A 432 26.05 -14.50 -14.47
C GLN A 432 24.86 -13.73 -15.03
N PHE A 433 24.40 -12.67 -14.37
CA PHE A 433 23.18 -11.99 -14.77
C PHE A 433 23.26 -10.45 -14.72
N TYR A 434 23.54 -9.86 -13.57
CA TYR A 434 23.52 -8.39 -13.42
C TYR A 434 24.79 -7.70 -13.94
N GLY A 435 25.91 -8.38 -13.99
CA GLY A 435 27.23 -7.82 -14.34
C GLY A 435 27.94 -7.26 -13.12
N GLN A 436 27.60 -6.07 -12.70
CA GLN A 436 28.13 -5.40 -11.51
C GLN A 436 27.05 -4.54 -10.85
N PRO A 437 27.20 -4.18 -9.57
CA PRO A 437 26.29 -3.23 -8.93
C PRO A 437 26.19 -1.93 -9.71
N LEU A 438 24.99 -1.32 -9.73
CA LEU A 438 24.65 -0.11 -10.47
C LEU A 438 24.86 -0.22 -12.00
N SER A 439 24.93 -1.44 -12.55
CA SER A 439 24.94 -1.63 -14.01
C SER A 439 23.55 -1.32 -14.60
N GLU A 440 23.48 -1.05 -15.90
CA GLU A 440 22.23 -0.75 -16.61
C GLU A 440 21.15 -1.84 -16.37
N ARG A 441 21.53 -3.12 -16.29
CA ARG A 441 20.61 -4.21 -16.01
C ARG A 441 20.18 -4.23 -14.55
N ALA A 442 21.12 -3.99 -13.62
CA ALA A 442 20.79 -3.88 -12.20
C ALA A 442 19.83 -2.71 -11.94
N GLU A 443 20.08 -1.55 -12.53
CA GLU A 443 19.20 -0.38 -12.41
C GLU A 443 17.79 -0.65 -12.94
N LYS A 444 17.65 -1.32 -14.09
CA LYS A 444 16.33 -1.64 -14.65
C LYS A 444 15.52 -2.62 -13.81
N ILE A 445 16.17 -3.54 -13.10
CA ILE A 445 15.49 -4.62 -12.38
C ILE A 445 15.42 -4.37 -10.88
N LEU A 446 16.49 -3.83 -10.30
CA LEU A 446 16.68 -3.71 -8.85
C LEU A 446 16.38 -2.31 -8.29
N HIS A 447 16.24 -1.30 -9.16
CA HIS A 447 15.97 0.07 -8.73
C HIS A 447 14.54 0.50 -9.04
N THR A 448 14.10 1.58 -8.40
CA THR A 448 12.74 2.11 -8.49
C THR A 448 12.74 3.64 -8.43
N SER A 449 11.60 4.24 -8.64
CA SER A 449 11.35 5.67 -8.48
C SER A 449 10.26 5.91 -7.45
N TYR A 450 10.16 7.13 -6.96
CA TYR A 450 9.20 7.53 -5.93
C TYR A 450 8.30 8.65 -6.45
N GLN A 451 7.08 8.72 -5.92
CA GLN A 451 6.07 9.66 -6.36
C GLN A 451 5.70 10.63 -5.24
N ASN A 452 5.39 11.88 -5.62
CA ASN A 452 4.90 12.86 -4.68
C ASN A 452 3.40 12.64 -4.41
N TYR A 453 3.06 12.14 -3.21
CA TYR A 453 1.69 11.96 -2.75
C TYR A 453 1.19 13.08 -1.81
N SER A 454 1.92 14.19 -1.67
CA SER A 454 1.52 15.28 -0.75
C SER A 454 0.16 15.90 -1.08
N HIS A 455 -0.29 15.76 -2.32
CA HIS A 455 -1.62 16.21 -2.75
C HIS A 455 -2.76 15.60 -1.92
N VAL A 456 -2.58 14.40 -1.35
CA VAL A 456 -3.60 13.77 -0.49
C VAL A 456 -3.83 14.52 0.82
N LEU A 457 -2.85 15.35 1.26
CA LEU A 457 -2.96 16.18 2.48
C LEU A 457 -3.86 17.39 2.30
N HIS A 458 -4.13 17.81 1.07
CA HIS A 458 -4.78 19.08 0.77
C HIS A 458 -6.17 18.93 0.15
N GLY A 459 -6.70 17.69 0.03
CA GLY A 459 -7.91 17.42 -0.74
C GLY A 459 -7.69 17.73 -2.22
N LYS A 460 -8.64 17.45 -3.09
CA LYS A 460 -8.59 17.86 -4.51
C LYS A 460 -8.70 19.39 -4.63
N GLY A 461 -7.61 20.09 -4.32
CA GLY A 461 -7.48 21.52 -4.46
C GLY A 461 -5.99 21.85 -4.60
N ASP A 462 -5.56 22.12 -5.82
CA ASP A 462 -4.21 22.50 -6.24
C ASP A 462 -3.18 21.37 -6.44
N ASN A 463 -3.35 20.59 -7.50
CA ASN A 463 -2.26 19.88 -8.16
C ASN A 463 -1.89 20.62 -9.45
N SER A 464 -1.42 21.85 -9.32
CA SER A 464 -0.72 22.52 -10.42
C SER A 464 0.77 22.58 -10.13
N MET A 465 1.47 21.46 -10.29
CA MET A 465 2.89 21.58 -10.67
C MET A 465 2.89 22.31 -12.00
N SER A 466 3.52 23.48 -12.01
CA SER A 466 3.63 24.27 -13.24
C SER A 466 4.37 23.45 -14.28
N LYS A 467 3.76 23.29 -15.45
CA LYS A 467 4.43 22.65 -16.59
C LYS A 467 5.15 23.72 -17.39
N TRP A 468 6.42 23.48 -17.64
CA TRP A 468 7.27 24.32 -18.45
C TRP A 468 7.55 23.60 -19.77
N VAL A 469 7.03 24.10 -20.87
CA VAL A 469 7.16 23.47 -22.18
C VAL A 469 8.26 24.14 -22.99
N CYS A 470 9.20 23.35 -23.48
CA CYS A 470 10.22 23.82 -24.42
C CYS A 470 9.59 24.16 -25.77
N LYS A 471 9.61 25.44 -26.19
CA LYS A 471 9.06 25.91 -27.47
C LYS A 471 9.75 25.32 -28.68
N VAL A 472 10.95 24.74 -28.52
CA VAL A 472 11.74 24.22 -29.64
C VAL A 472 11.41 22.74 -29.93
N CYS A 473 11.26 21.90 -28.89
CA CYS A 473 11.09 20.46 -29.11
C CYS A 473 9.85 19.84 -28.38
N GLY A 474 9.07 20.64 -27.64
CA GLY A 474 7.90 20.19 -26.96
C GLY A 474 8.16 19.41 -25.63
N TYR A 475 9.44 19.28 -25.21
CA TYR A 475 9.75 18.66 -23.95
C TYR A 475 9.08 19.40 -22.78
N VAL A 476 8.43 18.65 -21.89
CA VAL A 476 7.73 19.18 -20.71
C VAL A 476 8.57 18.93 -19.46
N HIS A 477 8.89 19.99 -18.73
CA HIS A 477 9.45 19.94 -17.39
C HIS A 477 8.34 20.25 -16.38
N GLU A 478 8.11 19.38 -15.42
CA GLU A 478 7.13 19.57 -14.34
C GLU A 478 7.87 20.04 -13.08
N GLY A 479 7.45 21.19 -12.54
CA GLY A 479 8.04 21.79 -11.34
C GLY A 479 7.60 23.24 -11.16
N ASP A 480 7.66 23.75 -9.94
CA ASP A 480 7.24 25.12 -9.60
C ASP A 480 8.08 26.19 -10.28
N SER A 481 9.33 25.86 -10.62
CA SER A 481 10.26 26.69 -11.38
C SER A 481 11.25 25.82 -12.14
N LEU A 482 11.85 26.39 -13.20
CA LEU A 482 13.01 25.74 -13.84
C LEU A 482 14.24 25.89 -12.92
N PRO A 483 15.05 24.82 -12.73
CA PRO A 483 16.32 24.91 -11.99
C PRO A 483 17.24 26.01 -12.53
N GLU A 484 18.06 26.56 -11.67
CA GLU A 484 19.08 27.54 -12.09
C GLU A 484 20.03 26.91 -13.12
N ASN A 485 20.19 27.53 -14.28
CA ASN A 485 20.93 27.00 -15.43
C ASN A 485 20.31 25.76 -16.12
N PHE A 486 18.98 25.59 -16.04
CA PHE A 486 18.30 24.49 -16.70
C PHE A 486 18.52 24.48 -18.23
N VAL A 487 18.86 23.29 -18.74
CA VAL A 487 19.05 23.05 -20.17
C VAL A 487 18.10 21.93 -20.59
N CYS A 488 17.37 22.11 -21.66
CA CYS A 488 16.45 21.08 -22.17
C CYS A 488 17.19 19.74 -22.40
N PRO A 489 16.78 18.64 -21.78
CA PRO A 489 17.47 17.36 -21.94
C PRO A 489 17.37 16.82 -23.38
N VAL A 490 16.35 17.22 -24.13
CA VAL A 490 16.11 16.75 -25.51
C VAL A 490 16.86 17.60 -26.54
N CYS A 491 16.61 18.92 -26.60
CA CYS A 491 17.18 19.78 -27.67
C CYS A 491 18.36 20.63 -27.19
N LYS A 492 18.81 20.50 -25.96
CA LYS A 492 19.94 21.23 -25.36
C LYS A 492 19.81 22.76 -25.36
N GLN A 493 18.60 23.27 -25.50
CA GLN A 493 18.35 24.71 -25.44
C GLN A 493 18.22 25.20 -23.98
N PRO A 494 18.56 26.44 -23.66
CA PRO A 494 18.53 26.99 -22.32
C PRO A 494 17.11 27.20 -21.78
N ALA A 495 16.98 27.44 -20.47
CA ALA A 495 15.71 27.71 -19.80
C ALA A 495 14.85 28.81 -20.42
N SER A 496 15.47 29.78 -21.10
CA SER A 496 14.80 30.92 -21.77
C SER A 496 13.85 30.51 -22.89
N VAL A 497 13.95 29.30 -23.43
CA VAL A 497 13.03 28.80 -24.47
C VAL A 497 11.84 28.04 -23.86
N PHE A 498 11.75 27.96 -22.54
CA PHE A 498 10.62 27.33 -21.85
C PHE A 498 9.55 28.38 -21.56
N GLU A 499 8.31 27.98 -21.77
CA GLU A 499 7.13 28.75 -21.39
C GLU A 499 6.38 27.98 -20.30
N LYS A 500 6.03 28.69 -19.22
CA LYS A 500 5.14 28.17 -18.22
C LYS A 500 3.77 27.99 -18.85
N VAL A 501 3.32 26.75 -18.98
CA VAL A 501 1.94 26.46 -19.34
C VAL A 501 1.17 26.48 -18.03
N GLU A 502 0.40 27.53 -17.81
CA GLU A 502 -0.69 27.46 -16.84
C GLU A 502 -1.71 26.51 -17.48
N GLU A 503 -1.70 25.23 -17.05
CA GLU A 503 -2.90 24.44 -17.26
C GLU A 503 -4.01 25.22 -16.58
N GLU A 504 -4.95 25.76 -17.36
CA GLU A 504 -6.25 26.10 -16.81
C GLU A 504 -6.67 24.86 -16.04
N ALA A 505 -6.80 24.95 -14.71
CA ALA A 505 -7.34 23.90 -13.86
C ALA A 505 -8.51 23.27 -14.60
N PRO A 506 -8.70 21.94 -14.63
CA PRO A 506 -9.83 21.33 -15.29
C PRO A 506 -11.03 22.15 -14.82
N LYS A 507 -11.57 22.96 -15.75
CA LYS A 507 -12.65 23.89 -15.42
C LYS A 507 -13.64 23.05 -14.68
N SER A 508 -13.89 23.34 -13.40
CA SER A 508 -15.03 22.79 -12.69
C SER A 508 -16.12 22.75 -13.74
N THR A 509 -16.65 21.55 -14.06
CA THR A 509 -17.73 21.42 -15.04
C THR A 509 -18.88 22.32 -14.65
N ASN A 510 -18.92 22.77 -13.39
CA ASN A 510 -19.79 23.80 -12.85
C ASN A 510 -19.19 25.21 -13.03
N LYS A 511 -19.54 25.84 -14.15
CA LYS A 511 -19.18 27.24 -14.44
C LYS A 511 -19.77 28.27 -13.45
N TYR A 512 -20.61 27.83 -12.52
CA TYR A 512 -21.27 28.67 -11.51
C TYR A 512 -20.66 28.54 -10.13
N ALA A 513 -19.57 27.76 -9.97
CA ALA A 513 -18.96 27.46 -8.67
C ALA A 513 -18.72 28.72 -7.80
N GLY A 514 -19.16 28.69 -6.55
CA GLY A 514 -19.04 29.77 -5.56
C GLY A 514 -20.04 30.92 -5.74
N THR A 515 -20.93 30.89 -6.74
CA THR A 515 -21.87 31.97 -7.03
C THR A 515 -23.26 31.78 -6.36
N GLN A 516 -24.04 32.85 -6.27
CA GLN A 516 -25.47 32.74 -5.88
C GLN A 516 -26.28 31.90 -6.90
N THR A 517 -25.86 31.91 -8.19
CA THR A 517 -26.50 31.11 -9.24
C THR A 517 -26.31 29.61 -8.98
N GLU A 518 -25.16 29.18 -8.51
CA GLU A 518 -24.96 27.80 -8.09
C GLU A 518 -25.93 27.37 -6.98
N LYS A 519 -26.05 28.21 -5.94
CA LYS A 519 -27.00 27.95 -4.85
C LYS A 519 -28.46 27.88 -5.36
N ASN A 520 -28.81 28.73 -6.33
CA ASN A 520 -30.16 28.72 -6.95
C ASN A 520 -30.36 27.43 -7.77
N LEU A 521 -29.36 26.96 -8.50
CA LEU A 521 -29.41 25.69 -9.26
C LEU A 521 -29.50 24.48 -8.34
N MET A 522 -28.77 24.48 -7.22
CA MET A 522 -28.88 23.43 -6.20
C MET A 522 -30.28 23.42 -5.58
N ALA A 523 -30.83 24.59 -5.24
CA ALA A 523 -32.18 24.71 -4.68
C ALA A 523 -33.25 24.28 -5.70
N ALA A 524 -33.10 24.62 -6.98
CA ALA A 524 -33.96 24.19 -8.05
C ALA A 524 -33.94 22.67 -8.23
N PHE A 525 -32.73 22.06 -8.31
CA PHE A 525 -32.56 20.62 -8.37
C PHE A 525 -33.25 19.89 -7.19
N ALA A 526 -33.04 20.40 -5.96
CA ALA A 526 -33.66 19.84 -4.76
C ALA A 526 -35.20 19.96 -4.82
N GLY A 527 -35.71 21.12 -5.18
CA GLY A 527 -37.18 21.36 -5.27
C GLY A 527 -37.88 20.47 -6.29
N GLU A 528 -37.30 20.32 -7.49
CA GLU A 528 -37.87 19.47 -8.55
C GLU A 528 -37.77 17.97 -8.18
N SER A 529 -36.67 17.57 -7.53
CA SER A 529 -36.51 16.19 -7.03
C SER A 529 -37.57 15.85 -5.95
N GLU A 530 -37.80 16.77 -5.03
CA GLU A 530 -38.84 16.64 -3.99
C GLU A 530 -40.25 16.60 -4.60
N ALA A 531 -40.55 17.51 -5.53
CA ALA A 531 -41.83 17.57 -6.24
C ALA A 531 -42.13 16.27 -6.99
N ARG A 532 -41.14 15.73 -7.72
CA ARG A 532 -41.23 14.43 -8.40
C ARG A 532 -41.68 13.31 -7.44
N ASN A 533 -41.02 13.20 -6.31
CA ASN A 533 -41.34 12.16 -5.33
C ASN A 533 -42.72 12.35 -4.72
N LYS A 534 -43.09 13.57 -4.34
CA LYS A 534 -44.43 13.91 -3.84
C LYS A 534 -45.54 13.54 -4.83
N TYR A 535 -45.37 13.89 -6.12
CA TYR A 535 -46.38 13.60 -7.12
C TYR A 535 -46.53 12.10 -7.39
N THR A 536 -45.43 11.34 -7.32
CA THR A 536 -45.47 9.87 -7.38
C THR A 536 -46.31 9.28 -6.24
N TYR A 537 -46.13 9.81 -5.00
CA TYR A 537 -46.93 9.38 -3.85
C TYR A 537 -48.40 9.78 -4.01
N PHE A 538 -48.71 11.00 -4.48
CA PHE A 538 -50.07 11.47 -4.73
C PHE A 538 -50.75 10.65 -5.83
N ALA A 539 -50.04 10.28 -6.89
CA ALA A 539 -50.52 9.36 -7.92
C ALA A 539 -50.97 8.01 -7.34
N SER A 540 -50.17 7.46 -6.43
CA SER A 540 -50.50 6.18 -5.76
C SER A 540 -51.76 6.29 -4.90
N VAL A 541 -51.94 7.39 -4.18
CA VAL A 541 -53.15 7.65 -3.39
C VAL A 541 -54.38 7.82 -4.28
N ALA A 542 -54.28 8.64 -5.33
CA ALA A 542 -55.36 8.84 -6.30
C ALA A 542 -55.83 7.54 -6.95
N LYS A 543 -54.88 6.69 -7.33
CA LYS A 543 -55.18 5.37 -7.88
C LYS A 543 -55.88 4.45 -6.91
N LYS A 544 -55.46 4.39 -5.65
CA LYS A 544 -56.14 3.61 -4.60
C LYS A 544 -57.57 4.10 -4.31
N GLN A 545 -57.83 5.40 -4.54
CA GLN A 545 -59.17 5.99 -4.40
C GLN A 545 -60.02 5.88 -5.66
N GLY A 546 -59.52 5.28 -6.74
CA GLY A 546 -60.27 5.10 -8.00
C GLY A 546 -60.23 6.29 -8.96
N PHE A 547 -59.38 7.30 -8.71
CA PHE A 547 -59.23 8.48 -9.56
C PHE A 547 -58.12 8.28 -10.60
N GLU A 548 -58.32 7.37 -11.55
CA GLU A 548 -57.35 6.98 -12.56
C GLU A 548 -56.80 8.15 -13.39
N GLN A 549 -57.67 9.10 -13.83
CA GLN A 549 -57.25 10.27 -14.57
C GLN A 549 -56.35 11.20 -13.74
N ILE A 550 -56.65 11.41 -12.46
CA ILE A 550 -55.85 12.24 -11.55
C ILE A 550 -54.51 11.57 -11.29
N SER A 551 -54.52 10.26 -11.07
CA SER A 551 -53.31 9.46 -10.93
C SER A 551 -52.39 9.58 -12.14
N ALA A 552 -52.92 9.47 -13.36
CA ALA A 552 -52.20 9.62 -14.60
C ALA A 552 -51.56 11.02 -14.78
N LEU A 553 -52.33 12.08 -14.38
CA LEU A 553 -51.83 13.46 -14.43
C LEU A 553 -50.68 13.67 -13.44
N PHE A 554 -50.79 13.19 -12.19
CA PHE A 554 -49.71 13.25 -11.22
C PHE A 554 -48.47 12.50 -11.71
N THR A 555 -48.61 11.29 -12.29
CA THR A 555 -47.51 10.52 -12.84
C THR A 555 -46.82 11.27 -13.98
N LYS A 556 -47.59 11.85 -14.91
CA LYS A 556 -47.03 12.63 -16.01
C LYS A 556 -46.27 13.87 -15.51
N THR A 557 -46.83 14.57 -14.52
CA THR A 557 -46.16 15.72 -13.92
C THR A 557 -44.85 15.29 -13.22
N ALA A 558 -44.88 14.19 -12.45
CA ALA A 558 -43.68 13.66 -11.81
C ALA A 558 -42.55 13.34 -12.83
N ASP A 559 -42.89 12.81 -14.02
CA ASP A 559 -41.93 12.59 -15.09
C ASP A 559 -41.40 13.90 -15.68
N ASN A 560 -42.21 14.96 -15.74
CA ASN A 560 -41.73 16.29 -16.17
C ASN A 560 -40.71 16.85 -15.15
N GLU A 561 -41.05 16.81 -13.84
CA GLU A 561 -40.16 17.30 -12.78
C GLU A 561 -38.84 16.55 -12.74
N LYS A 562 -38.83 15.25 -13.07
CA LYS A 562 -37.60 14.47 -13.24
C LYS A 562 -36.69 15.06 -14.34
N GLU A 563 -37.24 15.46 -15.47
CA GLU A 563 -36.46 16.07 -16.56
C GLU A 563 -36.00 17.50 -16.21
N HIS A 564 -36.78 18.28 -15.43
CA HIS A 564 -36.36 19.58 -14.90
C HIS A 564 -35.20 19.42 -13.92
N ALA A 565 -35.30 18.50 -12.96
CA ALA A 565 -34.23 18.19 -12.04
C ALA A 565 -32.90 17.77 -12.78
N LYS A 566 -33.03 16.91 -13.80
CA LYS A 566 -31.92 16.49 -14.63
C LYS A 566 -31.24 17.63 -15.40
N LEU A 567 -32.03 18.64 -15.82
CA LEU A 567 -31.52 19.84 -16.48
C LEU A 567 -30.58 20.59 -15.53
N TRP A 568 -31.03 20.87 -14.30
CA TRP A 568 -30.21 21.55 -13.28
C TRP A 568 -29.02 20.76 -12.83
N PHE A 569 -29.16 19.43 -12.71
CA PHE A 569 -28.08 18.52 -12.37
C PHE A 569 -26.94 18.52 -13.41
N LYS A 570 -27.30 18.60 -14.71
CA LYS A 570 -26.33 18.76 -15.80
C LYS A 570 -25.64 20.13 -15.80
N GLU A 571 -26.41 21.23 -15.57
CA GLU A 571 -25.85 22.58 -15.49
C GLU A 571 -24.83 22.72 -14.35
N LEU A 572 -25.05 21.99 -13.24
CA LEU A 572 -24.12 21.90 -12.12
C LEU A 572 -22.89 21.04 -12.41
N GLY A 573 -22.86 20.36 -13.55
CA GLY A 573 -21.73 19.47 -13.91
C GLY A 573 -21.66 18.18 -13.10
N LEU A 574 -22.77 17.77 -12.46
CA LEU A 574 -22.83 16.61 -11.58
C LEU A 574 -23.11 15.28 -12.30
N LEU A 575 -23.48 15.33 -13.59
CA LEU A 575 -23.72 14.14 -14.41
C LEU A 575 -22.48 13.84 -15.24
N GLY A 576 -21.75 12.82 -14.84
CA GLY A 576 -20.53 12.33 -15.47
C GLY A 576 -20.74 11.08 -16.34
N ASP A 577 -19.66 10.39 -16.68
CA ASP A 577 -19.69 9.07 -17.30
C ASP A 577 -20.14 7.99 -16.27
N THR A 578 -20.20 6.73 -16.69
CA THR A 578 -20.71 5.65 -15.83
C THR A 578 -19.82 5.43 -14.60
N ALA A 579 -18.50 5.49 -14.75
CA ALA A 579 -17.58 5.32 -13.62
C ALA A 579 -17.69 6.48 -12.62
N GLN A 580 -17.72 7.73 -13.11
CA GLN A 580 -17.92 8.90 -12.30
C GLN A 580 -19.28 8.91 -11.57
N ASN A 581 -20.34 8.49 -12.26
CA ASN A 581 -21.67 8.42 -11.64
C ASN A 581 -21.76 7.32 -10.58
N LEU A 582 -21.10 6.17 -10.78
CA LEU A 582 -21.02 5.11 -9.79
C LEU A 582 -20.21 5.56 -8.55
N LEU A 583 -19.14 6.29 -8.76
CA LEU A 583 -18.36 6.88 -7.67
C LEU A 583 -19.20 7.88 -6.86
N HIS A 584 -19.84 8.84 -7.52
CA HIS A 584 -20.69 9.84 -6.86
C HIS A 584 -21.86 9.19 -6.10
N ALA A 585 -22.47 8.15 -6.67
CA ALA A 585 -23.51 7.40 -5.98
C ALA A 585 -22.97 6.73 -4.72
N ALA A 586 -21.82 6.02 -4.82
CA ALA A 586 -21.20 5.38 -3.66
C ALA A 586 -20.81 6.39 -2.55
N GLU A 587 -20.30 7.56 -2.93
CA GLU A 587 -19.95 8.63 -1.98
C GLU A 587 -21.20 9.22 -1.31
N GLY A 588 -22.29 9.38 -2.04
CA GLY A 588 -23.57 9.84 -1.49
C GLY A 588 -24.13 8.87 -0.45
N GLU A 589 -24.24 7.59 -0.81
CA GLU A 589 -24.72 6.55 0.11
C GLU A 589 -23.81 6.41 1.34
N ASN A 590 -22.49 6.55 1.15
CA ASN A 590 -21.53 6.55 2.26
C ASN A 590 -21.84 7.66 3.26
N TYR A 591 -22.03 8.91 2.79
CA TYR A 591 -22.39 10.03 3.64
C TYR A 591 -23.73 9.80 4.37
N GLU A 592 -24.73 9.23 3.67
CA GLU A 592 -26.05 8.99 4.25
C GLU A 592 -25.99 8.02 5.42
N TRP A 593 -25.27 6.90 5.32
CA TRP A 593 -25.23 5.93 6.40
C TRP A 593 -24.18 6.22 7.49
N THR A 594 -23.08 6.92 7.17
CA THR A 594 -22.03 7.23 8.17
C THR A 594 -22.35 8.44 9.02
N ASP A 595 -22.93 9.48 8.43
CA ASP A 595 -23.07 10.80 9.04
C ASP A 595 -24.53 11.24 9.19
N MET A 596 -25.28 11.25 8.11
CA MET A 596 -26.62 11.82 8.07
C MET A 596 -27.61 11.05 8.96
N TYR A 597 -27.81 9.78 8.70
CA TYR A 597 -28.78 8.96 9.46
C TYR A 597 -28.31 8.67 10.89
N ASP A 598 -27.01 8.54 11.14
CA ASP A 598 -26.51 8.40 12.51
C ASP A 598 -26.77 9.66 13.34
N GLY A 599 -26.53 10.84 12.74
CA GLY A 599 -26.87 12.13 13.36
C GLY A 599 -28.38 12.28 13.62
N PHE A 600 -29.21 11.94 12.65
CA PHE A 600 -30.68 12.00 12.79
C PHE A 600 -31.21 11.02 13.85
N ALA A 601 -30.62 9.82 13.93
CA ALA A 601 -31.01 8.84 14.95
C ALA A 601 -30.69 9.34 16.37
N LYS A 602 -29.53 9.96 16.57
CA LYS A 602 -29.15 10.55 17.87
C LYS A 602 -30.09 11.68 18.28
N THR A 603 -30.35 12.61 17.36
CA THR A 603 -31.27 13.71 17.60
C THR A 603 -32.69 13.20 17.95
N ALA A 604 -33.18 12.19 17.22
CA ALA A 604 -34.49 11.61 17.50
C ALA A 604 -34.54 10.92 18.87
N GLU A 605 -33.45 10.31 19.35
CA GLU A 605 -33.37 9.77 20.71
C GLU A 605 -33.39 10.87 21.77
N GLU A 606 -32.59 11.93 21.58
CA GLU A 606 -32.54 13.09 22.48
C GLU A 606 -33.90 13.81 22.61
N GLU A 607 -34.67 13.90 21.51
CA GLU A 607 -35.98 14.51 21.45
C GLU A 607 -37.11 13.56 21.90
N GLY A 608 -36.83 12.31 22.26
CA GLY A 608 -37.77 11.34 22.77
C GLY A 608 -38.54 10.54 21.71
N PHE A 609 -37.97 10.37 20.50
CA PHE A 609 -38.54 9.60 19.39
C PHE A 609 -37.72 8.31 19.09
N PRO A 610 -37.58 7.34 20.02
CA PRO A 610 -36.73 6.19 19.87
C PRO A 610 -37.13 5.26 18.72
N GLU A 611 -38.44 5.17 18.41
CA GLU A 611 -38.92 4.35 17.28
C GLU A 611 -38.47 4.94 15.93
N LEU A 612 -38.40 6.27 15.82
CA LEU A 612 -37.90 6.95 14.64
C LEU A 612 -36.38 6.81 14.53
N ALA A 613 -35.67 6.92 15.64
CA ALA A 613 -34.23 6.66 15.69
C ALA A 613 -33.88 5.24 15.20
N ALA A 614 -34.65 4.22 15.63
CA ALA A 614 -34.48 2.86 15.14
C ALA A 614 -34.69 2.74 13.62
N LYS A 615 -35.70 3.47 13.06
CA LYS A 615 -35.95 3.50 11.60
C LYS A 615 -34.78 4.15 10.85
N PHE A 616 -34.24 5.28 11.33
CA PHE A 616 -33.07 5.90 10.73
C PHE A 616 -31.88 4.93 10.66
N ARG A 617 -31.58 4.15 11.72
CA ARG A 617 -30.52 3.15 11.72
C ARG A 617 -30.79 1.99 10.75
N LEU A 618 -32.04 1.56 10.59
CA LEU A 618 -32.40 0.54 9.61
C LEU A 618 -32.19 1.03 8.17
N VAL A 619 -32.58 2.27 7.87
CA VAL A 619 -32.30 2.87 6.56
C VAL A 619 -30.80 3.00 6.34
N ALA A 620 -30.04 3.53 7.31
CA ALA A 620 -28.58 3.59 7.23
C ALA A 620 -27.92 2.24 6.86
N ALA A 621 -28.44 1.14 7.40
CA ALA A 621 -27.95 -0.20 7.06
C ALA A 621 -28.25 -0.58 5.59
N ILE A 622 -29.34 -0.08 5.02
CA ILE A 622 -29.68 -0.28 3.61
C ILE A 622 -28.73 0.54 2.70
N GLU A 623 -28.50 1.82 3.05
CA GLU A 623 -27.63 2.71 2.26
C GLU A 623 -26.20 2.22 2.25
N LYS A 624 -25.73 1.58 3.33
CA LYS A 624 -24.46 0.87 3.33
C LYS A 624 -24.40 -0.22 2.24
N HIS A 625 -25.45 -1.01 2.06
CA HIS A 625 -25.49 -2.02 1.00
C HIS A 625 -25.56 -1.41 -0.40
N HIS A 626 -26.16 -0.24 -0.55
CA HIS A 626 -26.13 0.49 -1.81
C HIS A 626 -24.72 0.96 -2.13
N GLU A 627 -24.01 1.54 -1.17
CA GLU A 627 -22.61 1.89 -1.33
C GLU A 627 -21.74 0.69 -1.75
N GLU A 628 -21.81 -0.42 -1.02
CA GLU A 628 -21.08 -1.64 -1.34
C GLU A 628 -21.35 -2.12 -2.77
N ARG A 629 -22.59 -2.05 -3.21
CA ARG A 629 -23.01 -2.40 -4.57
C ARG A 629 -22.41 -1.47 -5.61
N TYR A 630 -22.50 -0.15 -5.41
CA TYR A 630 -21.97 0.82 -6.37
C TYR A 630 -20.46 0.75 -6.47
N ARG A 631 -19.74 0.52 -5.37
CA ARG A 631 -18.30 0.31 -5.39
C ARG A 631 -17.90 -0.97 -6.12
N ALA A 632 -18.64 -2.06 -5.94
CA ALA A 632 -18.42 -3.29 -6.68
C ALA A 632 -18.65 -3.13 -8.19
N LEU A 633 -19.69 -2.38 -8.59
CA LEU A 633 -19.96 -2.06 -9.99
C LEU A 633 -18.89 -1.13 -10.58
N LEU A 634 -18.44 -0.13 -9.84
CA LEU A 634 -17.34 0.74 -10.24
C LEU A 634 -16.08 -0.08 -10.49
N HIS A 635 -15.70 -0.94 -9.56
CA HIS A 635 -14.56 -1.83 -9.73
C HIS A 635 -14.69 -2.70 -11.00
N ASN A 636 -15.87 -3.23 -11.29
CA ASN A 636 -16.11 -4.01 -12.51
C ASN A 636 -15.93 -3.18 -13.79
N VAL A 637 -16.30 -1.89 -13.76
CA VAL A 637 -16.12 -0.97 -14.89
C VAL A 637 -14.64 -0.66 -15.09
N GLU A 638 -13.94 -0.29 -14.02
CA GLU A 638 -12.52 0.08 -14.04
C GLU A 638 -11.60 -1.08 -14.45
N THR A 639 -11.96 -2.31 -14.07
CA THR A 639 -11.19 -3.52 -14.37
C THR A 639 -11.67 -4.26 -15.63
N ALA A 640 -12.57 -3.66 -16.42
CA ALA A 640 -13.20 -4.28 -17.60
C ALA A 640 -13.90 -5.63 -17.30
N GLN A 641 -14.36 -5.82 -16.08
CA GLN A 641 -15.01 -7.06 -15.63
C GLN A 641 -16.54 -7.05 -15.75
N VAL A 642 -17.14 -6.07 -16.38
CA VAL A 642 -18.59 -6.04 -16.57
C VAL A 642 -19.07 -7.22 -17.41
N PHE A 643 -18.36 -7.53 -18.50
CA PHE A 643 -18.67 -8.61 -19.44
C PHE A 643 -17.64 -9.73 -19.47
N ALA A 644 -16.67 -9.73 -18.54
CA ALA A 644 -15.66 -10.76 -18.40
C ALA A 644 -15.42 -11.05 -16.90
N ARG A 645 -14.99 -12.26 -16.58
CA ARG A 645 -14.62 -12.68 -15.21
C ARG A 645 -13.41 -13.62 -15.29
N SER A 646 -12.63 -13.64 -14.21
CA SER A 646 -11.54 -14.62 -14.07
C SER A 646 -12.02 -16.07 -13.94
N GLU A 647 -13.29 -16.27 -13.60
CA GLU A 647 -13.93 -17.57 -13.45
C GLU A 647 -15.02 -17.78 -14.50
N VAL A 648 -15.29 -19.04 -14.83
CA VAL A 648 -16.40 -19.41 -15.70
C VAL A 648 -17.72 -19.02 -15.03
N LYS A 649 -18.55 -18.24 -15.73
CA LYS A 649 -19.88 -17.80 -15.30
C LYS A 649 -20.92 -18.21 -16.33
N ILE A 650 -22.19 -18.23 -15.92
CA ILE A 650 -23.32 -18.33 -16.81
C ILE A 650 -23.76 -16.91 -17.14
N TRP A 651 -23.71 -16.56 -18.43
CA TRP A 651 -24.13 -15.26 -18.94
C TRP A 651 -25.50 -15.39 -19.57
N GLU A 652 -26.42 -14.54 -19.20
CA GLU A 652 -27.78 -14.51 -19.72
C GLU A 652 -28.02 -13.27 -20.56
N CYS A 653 -28.56 -13.46 -21.76
CA CYS A 653 -29.01 -12.35 -22.60
C CYS A 653 -30.36 -11.80 -22.09
N ARG A 654 -30.35 -10.58 -21.56
CA ARG A 654 -31.53 -9.89 -21.01
C ARG A 654 -32.68 -9.71 -22.00
N ASN A 655 -32.42 -9.79 -23.29
CA ASN A 655 -33.46 -9.69 -24.33
C ASN A 655 -34.19 -11.00 -24.60
N CYS A 656 -33.48 -12.12 -24.66
CA CYS A 656 -34.10 -13.40 -25.12
C CYS A 656 -33.87 -14.57 -24.15
N GLY A 657 -33.16 -14.40 -23.02
CA GLY A 657 -32.90 -15.48 -22.07
C GLY A 657 -31.85 -16.49 -22.53
N HIS A 658 -31.13 -16.25 -23.64
CA HIS A 658 -30.08 -17.15 -24.07
C HIS A 658 -28.92 -17.24 -23.07
N LEU A 659 -28.58 -18.47 -22.65
CA LEU A 659 -27.51 -18.72 -21.67
C LEU A 659 -26.23 -19.15 -22.39
N VAL A 660 -25.10 -18.56 -21.94
CA VAL A 660 -23.76 -18.92 -22.41
C VAL A 660 -22.87 -19.15 -21.20
N VAL A 661 -22.09 -20.24 -21.22
CA VAL A 661 -21.13 -20.59 -20.17
C VAL A 661 -19.74 -20.22 -20.64
N GLY A 662 -19.04 -19.37 -19.87
CA GLY A 662 -17.68 -18.93 -20.23
C GLY A 662 -17.14 -17.89 -19.29
N THR A 663 -15.88 -17.51 -19.46
CA THR A 663 -15.24 -16.42 -18.71
C THR A 663 -15.65 -15.05 -19.21
N ALA A 664 -16.24 -14.94 -20.39
CA ALA A 664 -16.75 -13.69 -20.96
C ALA A 664 -18.09 -13.89 -21.65
N ALA A 665 -18.91 -12.83 -21.65
CA ALA A 665 -20.11 -12.75 -22.45
C ALA A 665 -19.73 -12.62 -23.94
N PRO A 666 -20.46 -13.24 -24.88
CA PRO A 666 -20.20 -13.12 -26.31
C PRO A 666 -20.44 -11.67 -26.80
N GLU A 667 -19.69 -11.23 -27.80
CA GLU A 667 -19.86 -9.88 -28.40
C GLU A 667 -21.27 -9.66 -28.95
N VAL A 668 -21.89 -10.72 -29.47
CA VAL A 668 -23.24 -10.71 -30.03
C VAL A 668 -23.97 -11.96 -29.56
N CYS A 669 -25.22 -11.79 -29.14
CA CYS A 669 -26.07 -12.90 -28.76
C CYS A 669 -26.37 -13.81 -29.99
N PRO A 670 -26.03 -15.10 -29.96
CA PRO A 670 -26.22 -15.99 -31.09
C PRO A 670 -27.68 -16.26 -31.42
N THR A 671 -28.62 -15.99 -30.52
CA THR A 671 -30.06 -16.22 -30.69
C THR A 671 -30.79 -14.99 -31.22
N CYS A 672 -30.50 -13.78 -30.70
CA CYS A 672 -31.30 -12.58 -31.03
C CYS A 672 -30.47 -11.42 -31.59
N ASN A 673 -29.18 -11.63 -31.85
CA ASN A 673 -28.23 -10.66 -32.41
C ASN A 673 -28.10 -9.34 -31.62
N HIS A 674 -28.50 -9.30 -30.34
CA HIS A 674 -28.23 -8.16 -29.48
C HIS A 674 -26.74 -8.12 -29.05
N PRO A 675 -26.15 -6.93 -28.92
CA PRO A 675 -24.74 -6.78 -28.56
C PRO A 675 -24.46 -7.26 -27.13
N GLN A 676 -23.18 -7.43 -26.81
CA GLN A 676 -22.65 -7.87 -25.49
C GLN A 676 -23.26 -7.09 -24.32
N SER A 677 -23.59 -5.82 -24.51
CA SER A 677 -24.24 -4.95 -23.50
C SER A 677 -25.59 -5.47 -22.98
N PHE A 678 -26.19 -6.45 -23.66
CA PHE A 678 -27.44 -7.11 -23.22
C PHE A 678 -27.19 -8.35 -22.34
N PHE A 679 -25.91 -8.73 -22.10
CA PHE A 679 -25.63 -9.85 -21.21
C PHE A 679 -25.43 -9.41 -19.76
N GLU A 680 -25.85 -10.23 -18.85
CA GLU A 680 -25.59 -10.17 -17.42
C GLU A 680 -25.22 -11.54 -16.87
N ILE A 681 -24.63 -11.59 -15.67
CA ILE A 681 -24.38 -12.86 -15.01
C ILE A 681 -25.73 -13.39 -14.51
N ASN A 682 -26.07 -14.61 -14.92
CA ASN A 682 -27.29 -15.25 -14.46
C ASN A 682 -27.23 -15.52 -12.95
N CYS A 683 -28.26 -15.09 -12.22
CA CYS A 683 -28.44 -15.32 -10.79
C CYS A 683 -29.73 -16.16 -10.59
N GLU A 684 -29.55 -17.38 -10.10
CA GLU A 684 -30.68 -18.18 -9.62
C GLU A 684 -31.15 -17.62 -8.27
N ASN A 685 -32.34 -17.00 -8.25
CA ASN A 685 -32.94 -16.40 -7.05
C ASN A 685 -34.38 -16.89 -6.80
N TYR A 686 -34.69 -18.10 -7.24
CA TYR A 686 -35.98 -18.76 -7.07
C TYR A 686 -35.85 -20.08 -6.27
#